data_0c51da35314825f581905d2a365eb7b5
#
_entry.id   0c51da35314825f581905d2a365eb7b5
#
_cell.length_a   1.000
_cell.length_b   1.000
_cell.length_c   1.000
_cell.angle_alpha   90.00
_cell.angle_beta   90.00
_cell.angle_gamma   90.00
#
_symmetry.space_group_name_H-M   'P 1'
#
loop_
_entity.id
_entity.type
_entity.pdbx_description
1 polymer ?
#
loop_
_entity_poly.entity_id
_entity_poly.type
_entity_poly.pdbx_seq_one_letter_code
_entity_poly.pdbx_strand_id
1 'polypeptide(L)'
;MTQKKEPFYLTTAIAYTSGRPHIGNTYEIILSDAIARFKRAQGYDVFFQTGTDEHGVKIEEKAKAAGVTPQEFVDSVAAQIKSNWDLMNTSYDYFVRTTDDYHVKEVQSIFKRLYDQGDIYKGTYEGWYCTPCESFWTESQLVDGCCPDCGRPVKKAKEEAYFFNMQKYADRLIKYIEDHPDFIQPESRKNEMLNNFLRPGLQDLCVSRTSFSWGVPVDFDPKHVVYVWIDALSNYITTLGYHANGESDEKFKKYWPATHIIGKDILRFHTIYWPIILMALDLPLPKKVFGHPWLLTGSDKMSKSKGNVIYAEDLVEHFGVDAVRYYCLHEMPFAQDGTITWDLVIERINSDLANILGNLVSRTIAMSNKYFSGLVTNPNVCEAVDEELKACALETKKKVEAKMEELRVGDALDEVFTLLRRTNKYIDETMPWVLAKDESKQDRLATVLYNLLESIRISAVLLHSFLPETAEKMFAYLNTKVTDLDSCDSFGNLETDIHVVEKCEPLFARIDEKKFMEEFNKKKEETKKEEEKVEEVTIDDFAKLQFKVGTIVKCEPHPKADRLLVEQVDLGGEVRQIVSGIAKHYKPEELIGKQVVVVTNLKPVKLRGVESYGMILCAADDKDLSFVTVAKEMPNGVTVR
;
A
#
# COMPACT_ATOMS: atom_id res chain seq x y z
N MET A 1 -1.41 37.93 -20.67
CA MET A 1 -0.12 37.31 -20.28
C MET A 1 -0.54 36.08 -19.50
N THR A 2 -0.31 34.89 -20.00
CA THR A 2 -0.54 33.64 -19.25
C THR A 2 0.35 33.67 -18.02
N GLN A 3 -0.27 33.70 -16.84
CA GLN A 3 0.42 33.63 -15.57
C GLN A 3 1.26 32.33 -15.58
N LYS A 4 2.57 32.43 -15.34
CA LYS A 4 3.46 31.26 -15.34
C LYS A 4 3.04 30.37 -14.18
N LYS A 5 2.55 29.17 -14.47
CA LYS A 5 2.14 28.20 -13.44
C LYS A 5 3.34 27.86 -12.55
N GLU A 6 3.14 27.84 -11.23
CA GLU A 6 4.17 27.43 -10.28
C GLU A 6 4.40 25.91 -10.41
N PRO A 7 5.66 25.44 -10.53
CA PRO A 7 5.94 24.02 -10.62
C PRO A 7 5.73 23.32 -9.28
N PHE A 8 5.16 22.13 -9.33
CA PHE A 8 4.94 21.27 -8.19
C PHE A 8 5.34 19.83 -8.53
N TYR A 9 6.39 19.35 -7.88
CA TYR A 9 6.87 17.99 -8.06
C TYR A 9 6.38 17.10 -6.91
N LEU A 10 5.59 16.09 -7.25
CA LEU A 10 5.03 15.11 -6.33
C LEU A 10 5.55 13.72 -6.67
N THR A 11 5.93 12.95 -5.66
CA THR A 11 6.33 11.56 -5.85
C THR A 11 5.68 10.65 -4.82
N THR A 12 5.43 9.40 -5.23
CA THR A 12 5.28 8.29 -4.29
C THR A 12 6.64 7.70 -3.95
N ALA A 13 6.71 6.77 -3.01
CA ALA A 13 7.76 5.76 -3.04
C ALA A 13 7.66 4.94 -4.33
N ILE A 14 8.78 4.41 -4.81
CA ILE A 14 8.77 3.43 -5.88
C ILE A 14 8.54 2.04 -5.31
N ALA A 15 7.61 1.29 -5.90
CA ALA A 15 7.16 0.02 -5.36
C ALA A 15 8.19 -1.09 -5.57
N TYR A 16 8.56 -1.81 -4.49
CA TYR A 16 9.51 -2.92 -4.57
C TYR A 16 8.91 -4.12 -5.31
N THR A 17 9.53 -4.57 -6.39
CA THR A 17 9.01 -5.60 -7.30
C THR A 17 9.08 -7.02 -6.74
N SER A 18 8.77 -7.18 -5.47
CA SER A 18 8.79 -8.49 -4.82
C SER A 18 7.47 -9.28 -4.98
N GLY A 19 6.48 -8.75 -5.64
CA GLY A 19 5.20 -9.39 -5.97
C GLY A 19 4.04 -8.41 -6.17
N ARG A 20 2.86 -8.94 -6.53
CA ARG A 20 1.62 -8.18 -6.77
C ARG A 20 1.33 -7.23 -5.59
N PRO A 21 1.01 -5.95 -5.87
CA PRO A 21 0.67 -4.97 -4.83
C PRO A 21 -0.69 -5.31 -4.19
N HIS A 22 -0.81 -5.09 -2.89
CA HIS A 22 -2.07 -5.17 -2.16
C HIS A 22 -2.66 -3.77 -1.96
N ILE A 23 -3.91 -3.69 -1.47
CA ILE A 23 -4.62 -2.41 -1.30
C ILE A 23 -3.84 -1.38 -0.46
N GLY A 24 -3.02 -1.81 0.49
CA GLY A 24 -2.16 -0.92 1.27
C GLY A 24 -1.06 -0.23 0.44
N ASN A 25 -0.55 -0.90 -0.62
CA ASN A 25 0.35 -0.26 -1.59
C ASN A 25 -0.44 0.66 -2.54
N THR A 26 -1.63 0.22 -2.96
CA THR A 26 -2.52 0.99 -3.83
C THR A 26 -3.03 2.27 -3.15
N TYR A 27 -3.18 2.27 -1.81
CA TYR A 27 -3.55 3.47 -1.05
C TYR A 27 -2.58 4.64 -1.30
N GLU A 28 -1.27 4.39 -1.29
CA GLU A 28 -0.26 5.45 -1.51
C GLU A 28 -0.43 6.16 -2.84
N ILE A 29 -0.67 5.41 -3.91
CA ILE A 29 -0.86 6.01 -5.24
C ILE A 29 -2.19 6.76 -5.35
N ILE A 30 -3.29 6.27 -4.72
CA ILE A 30 -4.58 6.96 -4.67
C ILE A 30 -4.46 8.28 -3.90
N LEU A 31 -3.80 8.27 -2.74
CA LEU A 31 -3.55 9.44 -1.93
C LEU A 31 -2.77 10.51 -2.70
N SER A 32 -1.69 10.09 -3.35
CA SER A 32 -0.83 10.98 -4.13
C SER A 32 -1.56 11.53 -5.36
N ASP A 33 -2.37 10.71 -6.03
CA ASP A 33 -3.18 11.15 -7.17
C ASP A 33 -4.22 12.22 -6.77
N ALA A 34 -4.89 12.06 -5.63
CA ALA A 34 -5.81 13.07 -5.13
C ALA A 34 -5.10 14.41 -4.89
N ILE A 35 -3.88 14.40 -4.33
CA ILE A 35 -3.07 15.60 -4.13
C ILE A 35 -2.65 16.20 -5.48
N ALA A 36 -2.18 15.38 -6.42
CA ALA A 36 -1.75 15.83 -7.75
C ALA A 36 -2.90 16.51 -8.52
N ARG A 37 -4.08 15.86 -8.53
CA ARG A 37 -5.29 16.41 -9.18
C ARG A 37 -5.71 17.72 -8.53
N PHE A 38 -5.70 17.82 -7.22
CA PHE A 38 -6.07 19.04 -6.50
C PHE A 38 -5.09 20.17 -6.80
N LYS A 39 -3.79 19.92 -6.80
CA LYS A 39 -2.77 20.92 -7.18
C LYS A 39 -2.92 21.38 -8.63
N ARG A 40 -3.26 20.47 -9.55
CA ARG A 40 -3.61 20.86 -10.95
C ARG A 40 -4.85 21.73 -11.01
N ALA A 41 -5.90 21.41 -10.24
CA ALA A 41 -7.12 22.23 -10.14
C ALA A 41 -6.82 23.63 -9.58
N GLN A 42 -5.86 23.77 -8.65
CA GLN A 42 -5.36 25.06 -8.18
C GLN A 42 -4.47 25.80 -9.20
N GLY A 43 -4.22 25.22 -10.36
CA GLY A 43 -3.44 25.86 -11.43
C GLY A 43 -1.92 25.64 -11.36
N TYR A 44 -1.40 24.75 -10.50
CA TYR A 44 0.00 24.37 -10.51
C TYR A 44 0.38 23.58 -11.75
N ASP A 45 1.65 23.71 -12.15
CA ASP A 45 2.26 22.86 -13.16
C ASP A 45 2.84 21.61 -12.46
N VAL A 46 2.01 20.58 -12.34
CA VAL A 46 2.33 19.38 -11.56
C VAL A 46 3.08 18.36 -12.41
N PHE A 47 4.20 17.87 -11.89
CA PHE A 47 4.84 16.66 -12.36
C PHE A 47 4.71 15.59 -11.27
N PHE A 48 3.93 14.54 -11.54
CA PHE A 48 3.65 13.45 -10.62
C PHE A 48 4.36 12.18 -11.06
N GLN A 49 5.30 11.70 -10.24
CA GLN A 49 6.12 10.52 -10.50
C GLN A 49 5.79 9.38 -9.54
N THR A 50 5.74 8.18 -10.08
CA THR A 50 5.73 6.89 -9.37
C THR A 50 6.65 5.91 -10.10
N GLY A 51 6.76 4.66 -9.64
CA GLY A 51 7.59 3.67 -10.34
C GLY A 51 7.87 2.42 -9.53
N THR A 52 8.92 1.71 -9.94
CA THR A 52 9.34 0.45 -9.34
C THR A 52 10.81 0.43 -8.95
N ASP A 53 11.06 -0.13 -7.77
CA ASP A 53 12.38 -0.54 -7.27
C ASP A 53 12.60 -2.02 -7.62
N GLU A 54 13.61 -2.30 -8.44
CA GLU A 54 13.75 -3.57 -9.16
C GLU A 54 15.02 -4.34 -8.84
N HIS A 55 15.89 -3.85 -7.98
CA HIS A 55 17.16 -4.46 -7.64
C HIS A 55 17.15 -5.13 -6.25
N GLY A 56 18.16 -5.97 -5.99
CA GLY A 56 18.40 -6.57 -4.68
C GLY A 56 18.34 -8.10 -4.64
N VAL A 57 18.90 -8.67 -3.57
CA VAL A 57 19.03 -10.13 -3.38
C VAL A 57 17.69 -10.86 -3.40
N LYS A 58 16.64 -10.26 -2.84
CA LYS A 58 15.32 -10.88 -2.77
C LYS A 58 14.68 -11.06 -4.15
N ILE A 59 14.96 -10.15 -5.09
CA ILE A 59 14.52 -10.27 -6.48
C ILE A 59 15.27 -11.40 -7.16
N GLU A 60 16.61 -11.44 -7.02
CA GLU A 60 17.45 -12.50 -7.58
C GLU A 60 17.01 -13.90 -7.09
N GLU A 61 16.74 -14.05 -5.77
CA GLU A 61 16.23 -15.29 -5.18
C GLU A 61 14.86 -15.69 -5.74
N LYS A 62 13.94 -14.75 -5.93
CA LYS A 62 12.60 -15.01 -6.48
C LYS A 62 12.62 -15.36 -7.95
N ALA A 63 13.41 -14.66 -8.74
CA ALA A 63 13.61 -14.97 -10.16
C ALA A 63 14.16 -16.39 -10.32
N LYS A 64 15.18 -16.74 -9.53
CA LYS A 64 15.75 -18.10 -9.50
C LYS A 64 14.71 -19.15 -9.10
N ALA A 65 13.88 -18.87 -8.09
CA ALA A 65 12.80 -19.78 -7.67
C ALA A 65 11.73 -19.96 -8.75
N ALA A 66 11.47 -18.91 -9.54
CA ALA A 66 10.54 -18.94 -10.67
C ALA A 66 11.16 -19.52 -11.96
N GLY A 67 12.47 -19.80 -12.01
CA GLY A 67 13.16 -20.33 -13.17
C GLY A 67 13.32 -19.33 -14.33
N VAL A 68 13.30 -18.02 -14.04
CA VAL A 68 13.44 -16.93 -15.02
C VAL A 68 14.64 -16.05 -14.66
N THR A 69 15.03 -15.17 -15.58
CA THR A 69 16.04 -14.14 -15.28
C THR A 69 15.47 -13.07 -14.34
N PRO A 70 16.31 -12.38 -13.55
CA PRO A 70 15.84 -11.24 -12.73
C PRO A 70 15.13 -10.16 -13.55
N GLN A 71 15.61 -9.86 -14.76
CA GLN A 71 14.96 -8.88 -15.66
C GLN A 71 13.55 -9.32 -16.07
N GLU A 72 13.37 -10.55 -16.54
CA GLU A 72 12.05 -11.08 -16.89
C GLU A 72 11.09 -11.07 -15.69
N PHE A 73 11.62 -11.37 -14.50
CA PHE A 73 10.83 -11.35 -13.27
C PHE A 73 10.34 -9.93 -12.97
N VAL A 74 11.22 -8.92 -12.95
CA VAL A 74 10.84 -7.54 -12.64
C VAL A 74 9.98 -6.93 -13.75
N ASP A 75 10.18 -7.27 -15.01
CA ASP A 75 9.32 -6.84 -16.12
C ASP A 75 7.87 -7.27 -15.90
N SER A 76 7.68 -8.53 -15.51
CA SER A 76 6.35 -9.06 -15.20
C SER A 76 5.69 -8.36 -14.00
N VAL A 77 6.43 -8.17 -12.91
CA VAL A 77 5.89 -7.55 -11.69
C VAL A 77 5.65 -6.05 -11.88
N ALA A 78 6.55 -5.34 -12.56
CA ALA A 78 6.38 -3.92 -12.87
C ALA A 78 5.14 -3.68 -13.73
N ALA A 79 4.88 -4.56 -14.72
CA ALA A 79 3.66 -4.49 -15.52
C ALA A 79 2.40 -4.67 -14.67
N GLN A 80 2.39 -5.59 -13.69
CA GLN A 80 1.27 -5.78 -12.76
C GLN A 80 1.06 -4.56 -11.87
N ILE A 81 2.13 -3.96 -11.34
CA ILE A 81 2.06 -2.75 -10.51
C ILE A 81 1.49 -1.60 -11.35
N LYS A 82 2.01 -1.38 -12.55
CA LYS A 82 1.51 -0.35 -13.45
C LYS A 82 0.04 -0.53 -13.80
N SER A 83 -0.38 -1.76 -14.11
CA SER A 83 -1.79 -2.09 -14.39
C SER A 83 -2.69 -1.79 -13.18
N ASN A 84 -2.24 -2.04 -11.96
CA ASN A 84 -2.98 -1.71 -10.74
C ASN A 84 -3.12 -0.19 -10.56
N TRP A 85 -2.05 0.60 -10.82
CA TRP A 85 -2.10 2.07 -10.78
C TRP A 85 -3.06 2.62 -11.84
N ASP A 86 -3.00 2.10 -13.08
CA ASP A 86 -3.88 2.50 -14.18
C ASP A 86 -5.34 2.13 -13.89
N LEU A 87 -5.60 0.96 -13.28
CA LEU A 87 -6.94 0.55 -12.84
C LEU A 87 -7.57 1.56 -11.87
N MET A 88 -6.77 2.15 -10.98
CA MET A 88 -7.25 3.13 -10.01
C MET A 88 -7.47 4.53 -10.60
N ASN A 89 -7.40 4.68 -11.92
CA ASN A 89 -7.55 5.96 -12.63
C ASN A 89 -6.58 7.02 -12.10
N THR A 90 -5.30 6.65 -11.92
CA THR A 90 -4.28 7.57 -11.41
C THR A 90 -3.64 8.37 -12.53
N SER A 91 -3.31 9.63 -12.26
CA SER A 91 -2.88 10.63 -13.25
C SER A 91 -1.39 10.95 -13.17
N TYR A 92 -0.56 9.94 -12.85
CA TYR A 92 0.89 10.12 -12.83
C TYR A 92 1.43 10.47 -14.24
N ASP A 93 2.45 11.32 -14.27
CA ASP A 93 3.07 11.77 -15.53
C ASP A 93 4.24 10.86 -15.94
N TYR A 94 4.85 10.16 -14.98
CA TYR A 94 5.99 9.30 -15.24
C TYR A 94 6.02 8.08 -14.31
N PHE A 95 6.36 6.95 -14.90
CA PHE A 95 6.58 5.68 -14.21
C PHE A 95 8.05 5.28 -14.38
N VAL A 96 8.88 5.49 -13.35
CA VAL A 96 10.32 5.19 -13.37
C VAL A 96 10.57 3.73 -13.03
N ARG A 97 11.58 3.16 -13.65
CA ARG A 97 12.12 1.83 -13.28
C ARG A 97 13.60 1.99 -12.91
N THR A 98 14.03 1.39 -11.81
CA THR A 98 15.46 1.48 -11.44
C THR A 98 16.37 0.69 -12.38
N THR A 99 15.81 -0.17 -13.25
CA THR A 99 16.51 -0.84 -14.34
C THR A 99 16.66 0.01 -15.61
N ASP A 100 16.08 1.21 -15.68
CA ASP A 100 16.25 2.10 -16.83
C ASP A 100 17.72 2.51 -17.00
N ASP A 101 18.25 2.41 -18.21
CA ASP A 101 19.68 2.67 -18.52
C ASP A 101 20.17 4.05 -18.06
N TYR A 102 19.32 5.10 -18.20
CA TYR A 102 19.70 6.46 -17.79
C TYR A 102 19.86 6.54 -16.26
N HIS A 103 18.98 5.85 -15.52
CA HIS A 103 19.01 5.79 -14.08
C HIS A 103 20.25 5.05 -13.58
N VAL A 104 20.51 3.85 -14.10
CA VAL A 104 21.69 3.03 -13.77
C VAL A 104 22.99 3.84 -13.95
N LYS A 105 23.14 4.51 -15.10
CA LYS A 105 24.33 5.33 -15.40
C LYS A 105 24.48 6.51 -14.42
N GLU A 106 23.39 7.17 -14.10
CA GLU A 106 23.45 8.32 -13.19
C GLU A 106 23.71 7.89 -11.74
N VAL A 107 23.16 6.75 -11.29
CA VAL A 107 23.49 6.16 -9.98
C VAL A 107 24.99 5.83 -9.87
N GLN A 108 25.58 5.28 -10.93
CA GLN A 108 27.03 5.05 -10.99
C GLN A 108 27.81 6.37 -10.86
N SER A 109 27.39 7.41 -11.57
CA SER A 109 27.99 8.75 -11.50
C SER A 109 27.87 9.38 -10.12
N ILE A 110 26.70 9.27 -9.48
CA ILE A 110 26.45 9.72 -8.10
C ILE A 110 27.39 8.99 -7.12
N PHE A 111 27.44 7.67 -7.21
CA PHE A 111 28.28 6.86 -6.33
C PHE A 111 29.78 7.22 -6.49
N LYS A 112 30.23 7.36 -7.73
CA LYS A 112 31.60 7.75 -8.04
C LYS A 112 31.94 9.13 -7.51
N ARG A 113 31.06 10.12 -7.67
CA ARG A 113 31.22 11.48 -7.13
C ARG A 113 31.36 11.46 -5.61
N LEU A 114 30.47 10.75 -4.91
CA LEU A 114 30.52 10.62 -3.45
C LEU A 114 31.81 9.92 -2.97
N TYR A 115 32.31 8.96 -3.74
CA TYR A 115 33.59 8.31 -3.48
C TYR A 115 34.77 9.25 -3.70
N ASP A 116 34.83 9.97 -4.81
CA ASP A 116 35.94 10.88 -5.15
C ASP A 116 36.06 12.04 -4.18
N GLN A 117 34.96 12.50 -3.59
CA GLN A 117 34.96 13.55 -2.58
C GLN A 117 35.22 13.04 -1.14
N GLY A 118 35.35 11.71 -0.96
CA GLY A 118 35.68 11.08 0.32
C GLY A 118 34.49 10.90 1.26
N ASP A 119 33.25 11.06 0.80
CA ASP A 119 32.04 10.76 1.57
C ASP A 119 31.74 9.26 1.57
N ILE A 120 32.16 8.55 0.53
CA ILE A 120 32.17 7.09 0.47
C ILE A 120 33.61 6.60 0.58
N TYR A 121 33.84 5.58 1.38
CA TYR A 121 35.16 4.93 1.57
C TYR A 121 35.02 3.42 1.66
N LYS A 122 36.10 2.70 1.31
CA LYS A 122 36.14 1.23 1.33
C LYS A 122 36.55 0.72 2.71
N GLY A 123 35.84 -0.27 3.23
CA GLY A 123 36.09 -0.86 4.52
C GLY A 123 35.65 -2.32 4.58
N THR A 124 35.72 -2.93 5.78
CA THR A 124 35.20 -4.27 6.04
C THR A 124 34.11 -4.16 7.08
N TYR A 125 32.97 -4.75 6.77
CA TYR A 125 31.86 -4.84 7.71
C TYR A 125 31.82 -6.23 8.36
N GLU A 126 31.61 -6.24 9.66
CA GLU A 126 31.30 -7.45 10.43
C GLU A 126 30.13 -7.14 11.36
N GLY A 127 28.97 -7.77 11.12
CA GLY A 127 27.77 -7.47 11.89
C GLY A 127 26.64 -8.47 11.66
N TRP A 128 25.46 -8.13 12.16
CA TRP A 128 24.27 -8.93 12.04
C TRP A 128 23.42 -8.47 10.85
N TYR A 129 23.29 -9.33 9.84
CA TYR A 129 22.59 -9.02 8.60
C TYR A 129 21.17 -9.59 8.59
N CYS A 130 20.20 -8.73 8.32
CA CYS A 130 18.81 -9.11 8.06
C CYS A 130 18.58 -9.18 6.54
N THR A 131 18.45 -10.38 5.99
CA THR A 131 18.19 -10.58 4.55
C THR A 131 16.87 -9.95 4.09
N PRO A 132 15.74 -10.04 4.83
CA PRO A 132 14.49 -9.42 4.38
C PRO A 132 14.46 -7.91 4.33
N CYS A 133 15.24 -7.24 5.21
CA CYS A 133 15.32 -5.76 5.26
C CYS A 133 16.56 -5.24 4.52
N GLU A 134 17.43 -6.15 4.07
CA GLU A 134 18.73 -5.83 3.47
C GLU A 134 19.59 -4.87 4.33
N SER A 135 19.47 -5.01 5.65
CA SER A 135 20.06 -4.11 6.63
C SER A 135 21.01 -4.83 7.57
N PHE A 136 22.11 -4.17 7.89
CA PHE A 136 23.03 -4.61 8.93
C PHE A 136 22.69 -3.94 10.26
N TRP A 137 22.94 -4.67 11.34
CA TRP A 137 22.70 -4.26 12.70
C TRP A 137 23.89 -4.59 13.60
N THR A 138 24.17 -3.74 14.56
CA THR A 138 25.07 -4.08 15.66
C THR A 138 24.34 -5.00 16.64
N GLU A 139 25.08 -5.74 17.46
CA GLU A 139 24.49 -6.63 18.46
C GLU A 139 23.58 -5.87 19.45
N SER A 140 23.95 -4.63 19.79
CA SER A 140 23.17 -3.76 20.69
C SER A 140 21.86 -3.22 20.09
N GLN A 141 21.71 -3.25 18.78
CA GLN A 141 20.50 -2.82 18.08
C GLN A 141 19.47 -3.94 17.88
N LEU A 142 19.88 -5.19 18.11
CA LEU A 142 18.96 -6.33 17.97
C LEU A 142 17.93 -6.33 19.10
N VAL A 143 16.71 -6.70 18.76
CA VAL A 143 15.63 -6.96 19.73
C VAL A 143 15.45 -8.47 19.83
N ASP A 144 15.76 -9.04 21.00
CA ASP A 144 15.72 -10.50 21.24
C ASP A 144 16.52 -11.32 20.20
N GLY A 145 17.67 -10.79 19.73
CA GLY A 145 18.50 -11.41 18.71
C GLY A 145 17.94 -11.35 17.30
N CYS A 146 16.89 -10.55 17.06
CA CYS A 146 16.22 -10.36 15.80
C CYS A 146 16.38 -8.93 15.26
N CYS A 147 16.08 -8.75 13.99
CA CYS A 147 16.06 -7.45 13.33
C CYS A 147 15.03 -6.51 13.98
N PRO A 148 15.41 -5.31 14.41
CA PRO A 148 14.48 -4.37 15.06
C PRO A 148 13.37 -3.87 14.12
N ASP A 149 13.60 -3.84 12.79
CA ASP A 149 12.61 -3.35 11.83
C ASP A 149 11.52 -4.39 11.50
N CYS A 150 11.90 -5.68 11.38
CA CYS A 150 10.96 -6.70 10.92
C CYS A 150 10.76 -7.89 11.87
N GLY A 151 11.49 -7.93 13.01
CA GLY A 151 11.41 -9.01 14.00
C GLY A 151 11.94 -10.37 13.54
N ARG A 152 12.60 -10.47 12.38
CA ARG A 152 13.09 -11.74 11.83
C ARG A 152 14.52 -12.05 12.32
N PRO A 153 14.92 -13.34 12.36
CA PRO A 153 16.27 -13.74 12.72
C PRO A 153 17.32 -13.11 11.79
N VAL A 154 18.43 -12.68 12.36
CA VAL A 154 19.61 -12.15 11.65
C VAL A 154 20.75 -13.14 11.67
N LYS A 155 21.70 -13.04 10.72
CA LYS A 155 22.91 -13.87 10.64
C LYS A 155 24.15 -13.01 10.72
N LYS A 156 25.24 -13.53 11.34
CA LYS A 156 26.55 -12.87 11.26
C LYS A 156 27.04 -12.88 9.83
N ALA A 157 27.49 -11.73 9.36
CA ALA A 157 28.09 -11.56 8.04
C ALA A 157 29.34 -10.71 8.16
N LYS A 158 30.36 -11.05 7.36
CA LYS A 158 31.59 -10.27 7.20
C LYS A 158 31.83 -10.10 5.71
N GLU A 159 31.89 -8.84 5.27
CA GLU A 159 31.97 -8.51 3.85
C GLU A 159 32.84 -7.25 3.65
N GLU A 160 33.65 -7.25 2.59
CA GLU A 160 34.26 -6.00 2.12
C GLU A 160 33.15 -5.16 1.48
N ALA A 161 33.06 -3.89 1.85
CA ALA A 161 32.01 -3.02 1.39
C ALA A 161 32.46 -1.56 1.35
N TYR A 162 31.68 -0.74 0.64
CA TYR A 162 31.79 0.70 0.70
C TYR A 162 30.84 1.24 1.76
N PHE A 163 31.29 2.29 2.47
CA PHE A 163 30.56 2.95 3.56
C PHE A 163 30.39 4.42 3.24
N PHE A 164 29.22 4.96 3.55
CA PHE A 164 28.92 6.37 3.45
C PHE A 164 28.96 7.03 4.84
N ASN A 165 29.75 8.11 4.98
CA ASN A 165 29.96 8.83 6.23
C ASN A 165 28.73 9.68 6.60
N MET A 166 27.75 9.03 7.22
CA MET A 166 26.48 9.65 7.62
C MET A 166 26.65 10.70 8.72
N GLN A 167 27.56 10.45 9.67
CA GLN A 167 27.78 11.31 10.83
C GLN A 167 28.23 12.72 10.45
N LYS A 168 28.96 12.86 9.35
CA LYS A 168 29.43 14.16 8.81
C LYS A 168 28.28 15.16 8.61
N TYR A 169 27.08 14.68 8.32
CA TYR A 169 25.92 15.50 7.96
C TYR A 169 24.83 15.54 9.05
N ALA A 170 24.96 14.75 10.11
CA ALA A 170 23.92 14.57 11.11
C ALA A 170 23.47 15.88 11.78
N ASP A 171 24.41 16.68 12.28
CA ASP A 171 24.09 17.95 12.94
C ASP A 171 23.44 18.97 12.00
N ARG A 172 23.88 19.00 10.73
CA ARG A 172 23.29 19.86 9.71
C ARG A 172 21.84 19.45 9.41
N LEU A 173 21.57 18.14 9.38
CA LEU A 173 20.23 17.63 9.15
C LEU A 173 19.32 17.88 10.36
N ILE A 174 19.78 17.66 11.58
CA ILE A 174 19.02 17.98 12.80
C ILE A 174 18.60 19.46 12.78
N LYS A 175 19.55 20.35 12.57
CA LYS A 175 19.28 21.78 12.48
C LYS A 175 18.27 22.11 11.38
N TYR A 176 18.39 21.49 10.20
CA TYR A 176 17.45 21.70 9.10
C TYR A 176 16.03 21.29 9.49
N ILE A 177 15.85 20.11 10.11
CA ILE A 177 14.54 19.62 10.55
C ILE A 177 13.92 20.52 11.63
N GLU A 178 14.74 21.06 12.54
CA GLU A 178 14.29 22.00 13.59
C GLU A 178 13.90 23.37 13.02
N ASP A 179 14.63 23.86 12.04
CA ASP A 179 14.37 25.14 11.36
C ASP A 179 13.17 25.05 10.37
N HIS A 180 12.79 23.82 9.93
CA HIS A 180 11.71 23.56 8.97
C HIS A 180 10.68 22.60 9.55
N PRO A 181 9.77 23.07 10.44
CA PRO A 181 8.85 22.20 11.19
C PRO A 181 7.91 21.35 10.29
N ASP A 182 7.64 21.80 9.06
CA ASP A 182 6.76 21.13 8.10
C ASP A 182 7.49 20.16 7.17
N PHE A 183 8.82 20.04 7.30
CA PHE A 183 9.62 19.16 6.44
C PHE A 183 9.22 17.69 6.55
N ILE A 184 8.98 17.21 7.78
CA ILE A 184 8.54 15.83 8.04
C ILE A 184 7.14 15.86 8.66
N GLN A 185 6.19 15.22 8.00
CA GLN A 185 4.81 15.09 8.44
C GLN A 185 4.39 13.61 8.56
N PRO A 186 3.53 13.24 9.50
CA PRO A 186 3.03 14.01 10.63
C PRO A 186 4.11 14.34 11.68
N GLU A 187 3.84 15.29 12.57
CA GLU A 187 4.80 15.73 13.60
C GLU A 187 5.29 14.59 14.50
N SER A 188 4.44 13.61 14.80
CA SER A 188 4.83 12.41 15.55
C SER A 188 5.98 11.66 14.86
N ARG A 189 6.01 11.62 13.54
CA ARG A 189 7.07 10.99 12.75
C ARG A 189 8.36 11.82 12.73
N LYS A 190 8.26 13.14 12.68
CA LYS A 190 9.41 14.04 12.86
C LYS A 190 10.10 13.76 14.20
N ASN A 191 9.32 13.70 15.27
CA ASN A 191 9.84 13.45 16.61
C ASN A 191 10.47 12.06 16.75
N GLU A 192 9.90 11.04 16.12
CA GLU A 192 10.47 9.68 16.04
C GLU A 192 11.85 9.70 15.37
N MET A 193 11.99 10.34 14.21
CA MET A 193 13.26 10.43 13.48
C MET A 193 14.35 11.17 14.26
N LEU A 194 13.99 12.29 14.87
CA LEU A 194 14.93 13.07 15.69
C LEU A 194 15.40 12.30 16.92
N ASN A 195 14.45 11.74 17.69
CA ASN A 195 14.77 11.17 19.00
C ASN A 195 15.34 9.76 18.94
N ASN A 196 14.87 8.92 18.01
CA ASN A 196 15.25 7.52 17.96
C ASN A 196 16.47 7.26 17.05
N PHE A 197 16.74 8.13 16.08
CA PHE A 197 17.79 7.89 15.09
C PHE A 197 18.86 8.99 15.04
N LEU A 198 18.48 10.27 14.94
CA LEU A 198 19.44 11.34 14.71
C LEU A 198 20.19 11.75 15.98
N ARG A 199 19.49 12.06 17.07
CA ARG A 199 20.10 12.51 18.33
C ARG A 199 20.97 11.48 19.03
N PRO A 200 20.67 10.15 18.96
CA PRO A 200 21.60 9.11 19.47
C PRO A 200 22.91 9.00 18.68
N GLY A 201 22.98 9.60 17.49
CA GLY A 201 24.11 9.53 16.57
C GLY A 201 23.91 8.50 15.47
N LEU A 202 24.36 8.84 14.27
CA LEU A 202 24.28 7.97 13.10
C LEU A 202 25.56 7.13 12.98
N GLN A 203 25.38 5.89 12.52
CA GLN A 203 26.49 5.06 12.06
C GLN A 203 26.66 5.22 10.55
N ASP A 204 27.88 4.96 10.07
CA ASP A 204 28.15 4.96 8.64
C ASP A 204 27.33 3.88 7.93
N LEU A 205 26.73 4.25 6.82
CA LEU A 205 25.86 3.37 6.06
C LEU A 205 26.69 2.51 5.11
N CYS A 206 26.53 1.19 5.19
CA CYS A 206 27.09 0.28 4.20
C CYS A 206 26.34 0.43 2.87
N VAL A 207 27.02 0.87 1.81
CA VAL A 207 26.42 1.31 0.53
C VAL A 207 26.79 0.44 -0.66
N SER A 208 27.39 -0.73 -0.43
CA SER A 208 27.59 -1.74 -1.49
C SER A 208 27.46 -3.16 -0.97
N ARG A 209 27.33 -4.10 -1.90
CA ARG A 209 27.25 -5.55 -1.63
C ARG A 209 28.09 -6.31 -2.64
N THR A 210 28.61 -7.49 -2.20
CA THR A 210 29.29 -8.48 -3.04
C THR A 210 28.60 -9.84 -3.00
N SER A 211 27.59 -10.00 -2.15
CA SER A 211 26.90 -11.27 -1.91
C SER A 211 25.86 -11.66 -2.96
N PHE A 212 25.50 -10.73 -3.85
CA PHE A 212 24.60 -10.94 -5.00
C PHE A 212 25.02 -10.04 -6.16
N SER A 213 24.45 -10.29 -7.35
CA SER A 213 24.85 -9.61 -8.60
C SER A 213 23.76 -8.74 -9.22
N TRP A 214 22.49 -8.92 -8.81
CA TRP A 214 21.37 -8.16 -9.35
C TRP A 214 21.24 -6.78 -8.67
N GLY A 215 21.89 -5.78 -9.25
CA GLY A 215 21.95 -4.39 -8.80
C GLY A 215 22.77 -3.53 -9.73
N VAL A 216 22.85 -2.23 -9.46
CA VAL A 216 23.69 -1.30 -10.21
C VAL A 216 25.17 -1.61 -9.90
N PRO A 217 25.98 -2.03 -10.88
CA PRO A 217 27.39 -2.33 -10.61
C PRO A 217 28.19 -1.04 -10.32
N VAL A 218 29.12 -1.11 -9.37
CA VAL A 218 30.09 -0.05 -9.16
C VAL A 218 31.08 -0.08 -10.31
N ASP A 219 31.10 0.92 -11.19
CA ASP A 219 31.83 0.95 -12.45
C ASP A 219 33.36 0.78 -12.29
N PHE A 220 33.95 1.37 -11.24
CA PHE A 220 35.39 1.28 -10.93
C PHE A 220 35.77 0.07 -10.04
N ASP A 221 34.77 -0.70 -9.52
CA ASP A 221 34.96 -1.92 -8.76
C ASP A 221 33.81 -2.92 -8.99
N PRO A 222 33.77 -3.60 -10.15
CA PRO A 222 32.63 -4.42 -10.62
C PRO A 222 32.31 -5.64 -9.75
N LYS A 223 33.09 -5.90 -8.68
CA LYS A 223 32.76 -6.93 -7.68
C LYS A 223 31.62 -6.50 -6.77
N HIS A 224 31.37 -5.18 -6.70
CA HIS A 224 30.37 -4.58 -5.86
C HIS A 224 29.17 -4.12 -6.68
N VAL A 225 27.97 -4.28 -6.12
CA VAL A 225 26.77 -3.59 -6.58
C VAL A 225 26.41 -2.51 -5.56
N VAL A 226 25.86 -1.39 -6.06
CA VAL A 226 25.40 -0.27 -5.24
C VAL A 226 24.27 -0.74 -4.33
N TYR A 227 24.28 -0.26 -3.10
CA TYR A 227 23.22 -0.54 -2.12
C TYR A 227 21.88 0.01 -2.59
N VAL A 228 20.85 -0.83 -2.44
CA VAL A 228 19.51 -0.58 -2.96
C VAL A 228 18.93 0.81 -2.62
N TRP A 229 19.24 1.36 -1.46
CA TRP A 229 18.69 2.67 -1.07
C TRP A 229 19.39 3.87 -1.73
N ILE A 230 20.68 3.79 -2.10
CA ILE A 230 21.27 4.83 -2.96
C ILE A 230 20.68 4.77 -4.35
N ASP A 231 20.52 3.55 -4.88
CA ASP A 231 19.89 3.30 -6.15
C ASP A 231 18.43 3.81 -6.14
N ALA A 232 17.59 3.24 -5.28
CA ALA A 232 16.18 3.58 -5.20
C ALA A 232 15.92 5.07 -4.96
N LEU A 233 16.59 5.72 -3.99
CA LEU A 233 16.34 7.12 -3.65
C LEU A 233 16.78 8.10 -4.76
N SER A 234 17.81 7.75 -5.52
CA SER A 234 18.29 8.59 -6.63
C SER A 234 17.27 8.75 -7.76
N ASN A 235 16.25 7.85 -7.86
CA ASN A 235 15.22 7.97 -8.88
C ASN A 235 14.54 9.34 -8.93
N TYR A 236 14.37 9.98 -7.77
CA TYR A 236 13.69 11.26 -7.65
C TYR A 236 14.37 12.41 -8.37
N ILE A 237 15.67 12.31 -8.58
CA ILE A 237 16.45 13.32 -9.31
C ILE A 237 16.85 12.85 -10.70
N THR A 238 17.16 11.57 -10.89
CA THR A 238 17.56 11.03 -12.20
C THR A 238 16.45 11.15 -13.24
N THR A 239 15.19 10.93 -12.86
CA THR A 239 14.01 11.12 -13.72
C THR A 239 13.85 12.57 -14.21
N LEU A 240 14.35 13.53 -13.44
CA LEU A 240 14.33 14.94 -13.83
C LEU A 240 15.53 15.36 -14.70
N GLY A 241 16.48 14.45 -14.94
CA GLY A 241 17.72 14.77 -15.66
C GLY A 241 18.75 15.49 -14.79
N TYR A 242 18.88 15.06 -13.54
CA TYR A 242 20.04 15.43 -12.73
C TYR A 242 21.29 14.73 -13.27
N HIS A 243 22.41 15.45 -13.32
CA HIS A 243 23.70 14.94 -13.74
C HIS A 243 24.79 15.25 -12.71
N ALA A 244 25.35 14.18 -12.10
CA ALA A 244 26.37 14.32 -11.07
C ALA A 244 27.68 14.97 -11.59
N ASN A 245 27.98 14.76 -12.86
CA ASN A 245 29.22 15.21 -13.51
C ASN A 245 29.01 16.30 -14.57
N GLY A 246 27.87 17.01 -14.53
CA GLY A 246 27.56 18.01 -15.56
C GLY A 246 26.45 18.97 -15.13
N GLU A 247 25.98 19.73 -16.11
CA GLU A 247 24.83 20.59 -15.92
C GLU A 247 23.55 19.75 -16.02
N SER A 248 22.69 19.87 -15.01
CA SER A 248 21.40 19.18 -14.99
C SER A 248 20.41 19.80 -15.97
N ASP A 249 19.46 18.99 -16.43
CA ASP A 249 18.42 19.36 -17.38
C ASP A 249 17.51 20.48 -16.86
N GLU A 250 16.86 21.20 -17.76
CA GLU A 250 15.87 22.24 -17.43
C GLU A 250 14.69 21.69 -16.62
N LYS A 251 14.37 20.41 -16.80
CA LYS A 251 13.31 19.73 -16.05
C LYS A 251 13.69 19.62 -14.57
N PHE A 252 14.93 19.28 -14.25
CA PHE A 252 15.43 19.24 -12.87
C PHE A 252 15.40 20.65 -12.24
N LYS A 253 15.91 21.64 -12.94
CA LYS A 253 15.94 23.04 -12.48
C LYS A 253 14.52 23.59 -12.23
N LYS A 254 13.53 23.12 -13.02
CA LYS A 254 12.15 23.56 -12.91
C LYS A 254 11.42 22.92 -11.75
N TYR A 255 11.51 21.60 -11.56
CA TYR A 255 10.65 20.85 -10.67
C TYR A 255 11.26 20.51 -9.30
N TRP A 256 12.60 20.33 -9.23
CA TRP A 256 13.24 20.07 -7.95
C TRP A 256 13.21 21.32 -7.04
N PRO A 257 12.91 21.21 -5.73
CA PRO A 257 12.73 20.02 -4.91
C PRO A 257 11.28 19.49 -4.84
N ALA A 258 11.16 18.20 -4.50
CA ALA A 258 9.92 17.43 -4.45
C ALA A 258 9.16 17.54 -3.12
N THR A 259 7.87 17.16 -3.19
CA THR A 259 7.09 16.66 -2.06
C THR A 259 6.98 15.13 -2.19
N HIS A 260 7.44 14.39 -1.19
CA HIS A 260 7.42 12.93 -1.15
C HIS A 260 6.25 12.42 -0.31
N ILE A 261 5.42 11.54 -0.87
CA ILE A 261 4.38 10.79 -0.16
C ILE A 261 4.86 9.34 -0.06
N ILE A 262 5.06 8.84 1.13
CA ILE A 262 5.68 7.52 1.35
C ILE A 262 5.04 6.79 2.53
N GLY A 263 5.14 5.46 2.56
CA GLY A 263 4.76 4.68 3.73
C GLY A 263 5.64 4.96 4.95
N LYS A 264 5.06 4.99 6.13
CA LYS A 264 5.79 5.24 7.40
C LYS A 264 6.94 4.26 7.66
N ASP A 265 6.89 3.06 7.09
CA ASP A 265 7.90 2.01 7.23
C ASP A 265 9.24 2.33 6.55
N ILE A 266 9.22 3.19 5.53
CA ILE A 266 10.42 3.64 4.82
C ILE A 266 10.78 5.11 5.10
N LEU A 267 10.16 5.69 6.12
CA LEU A 267 10.35 7.11 6.47
C LEU A 267 11.81 7.44 6.79
N ARG A 268 12.52 6.56 7.53
CA ARG A 268 13.94 6.76 7.88
C ARG A 268 14.81 6.95 6.65
N PHE A 269 14.56 6.18 5.58
CA PHE A 269 15.33 6.29 4.34
C PHE A 269 15.09 7.63 3.63
N HIS A 270 13.85 8.14 3.65
CA HIS A 270 13.48 9.38 2.97
C HIS A 270 13.75 10.66 3.79
N THR A 271 13.88 10.54 5.11
CA THR A 271 14.07 11.70 6.00
C THR A 271 15.46 11.79 6.62
N ILE A 272 16.25 10.71 6.54
CA ILE A 272 17.63 10.67 7.03
C ILE A 272 18.60 10.38 5.87
N TYR A 273 18.49 9.21 5.22
CA TYR A 273 19.45 8.80 4.20
C TYR A 273 19.40 9.71 2.97
N TRP A 274 18.20 9.92 2.44
CA TRP A 274 18.00 10.76 1.26
C TRP A 274 18.46 12.23 1.47
N PRO A 275 18.04 12.93 2.53
CA PRO A 275 18.55 14.27 2.81
C PRO A 275 20.07 14.32 2.96
N ILE A 276 20.70 13.35 3.59
CA ILE A 276 22.16 13.31 3.74
C ILE A 276 22.86 13.09 2.40
N ILE A 277 22.34 12.22 1.53
CA ILE A 277 22.86 12.04 0.16
C ILE A 277 22.75 13.37 -0.61
N LEU A 278 21.61 14.04 -0.54
CA LEU A 278 21.41 15.35 -1.18
C LEU A 278 22.36 16.42 -0.63
N MET A 279 22.59 16.46 0.68
CA MET A 279 23.57 17.37 1.30
C MET A 279 24.98 17.10 0.81
N ALA A 280 25.36 15.84 0.61
CA ALA A 280 26.67 15.45 0.09
C ALA A 280 26.82 15.80 -1.41
N LEU A 281 25.72 15.80 -2.15
CA LEU A 281 25.67 16.25 -3.55
C LEU A 281 25.50 17.76 -3.71
N ASP A 282 25.43 18.50 -2.60
CA ASP A 282 25.18 19.95 -2.56
C ASP A 282 23.86 20.36 -3.25
N LEU A 283 22.80 19.56 -3.03
CA LEU A 283 21.47 19.77 -3.59
C LEU A 283 20.48 20.26 -2.51
N PRO A 284 19.45 21.02 -2.92
CA PRO A 284 18.33 21.35 -2.04
C PRO A 284 17.64 20.08 -1.53
N LEU A 285 17.17 20.11 -0.28
CA LEU A 285 16.38 19.02 0.30
C LEU A 285 14.92 19.07 -0.21
N PRO A 286 14.16 17.96 -0.12
CA PRO A 286 12.74 17.95 -0.45
C PRO A 286 11.98 19.04 0.31
N LYS A 287 10.92 19.57 -0.29
CA LYS A 287 10.03 20.55 0.37
C LYS A 287 9.30 19.93 1.56
N LYS A 288 8.83 18.71 1.40
CA LYS A 288 8.05 17.98 2.41
C LYS A 288 8.18 16.48 2.20
N VAL A 289 8.21 15.73 3.30
CA VAL A 289 8.09 14.26 3.31
C VAL A 289 6.92 13.89 4.21
N PHE A 290 5.86 13.32 3.63
CA PHE A 290 4.71 12.82 4.36
C PHE A 290 4.78 11.30 4.49
N GLY A 291 4.96 10.83 5.73
CA GLY A 291 4.93 9.41 6.08
C GLY A 291 3.51 8.95 6.40
N HIS A 292 2.78 8.48 5.39
CA HIS A 292 1.40 8.03 5.59
C HIS A 292 1.32 6.75 6.43
N PRO A 293 0.23 6.56 7.20
CA PRO A 293 0.00 5.37 8.01
C PRO A 293 -0.32 4.14 7.16
N TRP A 294 -0.37 2.97 7.82
CA TRP A 294 -0.73 1.71 7.17
C TRP A 294 -2.24 1.50 7.09
N LEU A 295 -2.66 0.82 6.04
CA LEU A 295 -3.98 0.24 5.93
C LEU A 295 -3.90 -1.24 6.37
N LEU A 296 -4.56 -1.56 7.49
CA LEU A 296 -4.53 -2.87 8.13
C LEU A 296 -5.77 -3.69 7.77
N THR A 297 -5.67 -5.02 7.81
CA THR A 297 -6.86 -5.89 7.74
C THR A 297 -7.20 -6.35 9.15
N GLY A 298 -8.29 -5.84 9.71
CA GLY A 298 -8.58 -5.97 11.12
C GLY A 298 -7.50 -5.28 11.97
N SER A 299 -6.90 -6.00 12.91
CA SER A 299 -5.77 -5.50 13.73
C SER A 299 -4.39 -5.79 13.15
N ASP A 300 -4.32 -6.49 12.01
CA ASP A 300 -3.09 -7.08 11.49
C ASP A 300 -2.60 -6.40 10.21
N LYS A 301 -1.27 -6.29 10.09
CA LYS A 301 -0.64 -5.93 8.80
C LYS A 301 -0.93 -7.03 7.77
N MET A 302 -1.27 -6.62 6.54
CA MET A 302 -1.51 -7.55 5.44
C MET A 302 -0.27 -8.38 5.13
N SER A 303 -0.46 -9.69 5.02
CA SER A 303 0.61 -10.63 4.68
C SER A 303 0.08 -11.83 3.91
N LYS A 304 0.73 -12.18 2.81
CA LYS A 304 0.37 -13.38 2.01
C LYS A 304 0.41 -14.66 2.85
N SER A 305 1.35 -14.77 3.79
CA SER A 305 1.47 -15.94 4.68
C SER A 305 0.33 -16.06 5.69
N LYS A 306 -0.38 -14.95 5.99
CA LYS A 306 -1.57 -14.95 6.86
C LYS A 306 -2.88 -15.12 6.10
N GLY A 307 -2.86 -15.06 4.76
CA GLY A 307 -4.06 -15.16 3.91
C GLY A 307 -5.06 -14.00 4.10
N ASN A 308 -4.60 -12.86 4.64
CA ASN A 308 -5.43 -11.69 4.96
C ASN A 308 -5.22 -10.52 3.98
N VAL A 309 -4.69 -10.78 2.80
CA VAL A 309 -4.43 -9.74 1.79
C VAL A 309 -5.71 -9.42 1.03
N ILE A 310 -5.99 -8.14 0.87
CA ILE A 310 -7.05 -7.59 0.02
C ILE A 310 -6.38 -6.88 -1.15
N TYR A 311 -6.82 -7.16 -2.37
CA TYR A 311 -6.32 -6.55 -3.59
C TYR A 311 -7.30 -5.50 -4.11
N ALA A 312 -6.77 -4.45 -4.73
CA ALA A 312 -7.60 -3.38 -5.28
C ALA A 312 -8.50 -3.88 -6.41
N GLU A 313 -8.00 -4.79 -7.25
CA GLU A 313 -8.74 -5.37 -8.36
C GLU A 313 -10.02 -6.08 -7.89
N ASP A 314 -9.92 -6.83 -6.77
CA ASP A 314 -11.07 -7.55 -6.20
C ASP A 314 -12.13 -6.55 -5.68
N LEU A 315 -11.69 -5.45 -5.07
CA LEU A 315 -12.59 -4.38 -4.60
C LEU A 315 -13.24 -3.63 -5.78
N VAL A 316 -12.45 -3.34 -6.81
CA VAL A 316 -12.95 -2.62 -8.02
C VAL A 316 -13.95 -3.47 -8.80
N GLU A 317 -13.73 -4.78 -8.93
CA GLU A 317 -14.68 -5.70 -9.58
C GLU A 317 -16.07 -5.62 -8.93
N HIS A 318 -16.13 -5.49 -7.60
CA HIS A 318 -17.39 -5.47 -6.87
C HIS A 318 -18.01 -4.10 -6.69
N PHE A 319 -17.20 -3.05 -6.53
CA PHE A 319 -17.66 -1.74 -6.06
C PHE A 319 -17.36 -0.58 -7.03
N GLY A 320 -16.51 -0.80 -8.02
CA GLY A 320 -16.03 0.26 -8.92
C GLY A 320 -14.89 1.10 -8.33
N VAL A 321 -14.19 1.80 -9.21
CA VAL A 321 -12.96 2.54 -8.88
C VAL A 321 -13.19 3.62 -7.83
N ASP A 322 -14.17 4.49 -8.04
CA ASP A 322 -14.39 5.63 -7.15
C ASP A 322 -14.88 5.24 -5.75
N ALA A 323 -15.57 4.11 -5.60
CA ALA A 323 -15.95 3.59 -4.28
C ALA A 323 -14.71 3.12 -3.50
N VAL A 324 -13.75 2.48 -4.17
CA VAL A 324 -12.46 2.07 -3.56
C VAL A 324 -11.61 3.29 -3.24
N ARG A 325 -11.54 4.28 -4.14
CA ARG A 325 -10.86 5.56 -3.89
C ARG A 325 -11.45 6.26 -2.67
N TYR A 326 -12.79 6.38 -2.60
CA TYR A 326 -13.48 6.99 -1.47
C TYR A 326 -13.07 6.33 -0.15
N TYR A 327 -13.18 4.99 -0.09
CA TYR A 327 -12.83 4.25 1.12
C TYR A 327 -11.39 4.50 1.56
N CYS A 328 -10.44 4.37 0.63
CA CYS A 328 -9.03 4.58 0.91
C CYS A 328 -8.72 6.01 1.37
N LEU A 329 -9.35 7.02 0.81
CA LEU A 329 -9.10 8.42 1.15
C LEU A 329 -9.80 8.86 2.43
N HIS A 330 -11.01 8.33 2.69
CA HIS A 330 -11.85 8.71 3.84
C HIS A 330 -11.45 7.99 5.13
N GLU A 331 -11.20 6.66 5.07
CA GLU A 331 -10.97 5.83 6.27
C GLU A 331 -9.51 5.82 6.76
N MET A 332 -8.65 6.62 6.13
CA MET A 332 -7.25 6.74 6.52
C MET A 332 -7.01 8.02 7.32
N PRO A 333 -6.93 7.93 8.67
CA PRO A 333 -6.60 9.09 9.50
C PRO A 333 -5.21 9.63 9.17
N PHE A 334 -5.00 10.94 9.31
CA PHE A 334 -3.74 11.60 8.94
C PHE A 334 -2.48 11.01 9.60
N ALA A 335 -2.56 10.56 10.84
CA ALA A 335 -1.40 10.12 11.63
C ALA A 335 -1.54 8.72 12.24
N GLN A 336 -2.67 8.05 12.06
CA GLN A 336 -2.97 6.75 12.65
C GLN A 336 -3.30 5.72 11.58
N ASP A 337 -3.03 4.44 11.87
CA ASP A 337 -3.34 3.35 10.96
C ASP A 337 -4.85 3.22 10.76
N GLY A 338 -5.26 2.99 9.52
CA GLY A 338 -6.63 2.68 9.14
C GLY A 338 -6.87 1.18 9.06
N THR A 339 -8.13 0.79 9.01
CA THR A 339 -8.54 -0.62 8.87
C THR A 339 -9.41 -0.79 7.63
N ILE A 340 -9.25 -1.90 6.92
CA ILE A 340 -10.14 -2.29 5.83
C ILE A 340 -10.70 -3.69 6.06
N THR A 341 -12.01 -3.81 5.93
CA THR A 341 -12.74 -5.08 5.83
C THR A 341 -13.86 -4.92 4.80
N TRP A 342 -14.36 -6.02 4.27
CA TRP A 342 -15.44 -5.98 3.27
C TRP A 342 -16.70 -5.30 3.82
N ASP A 343 -17.06 -5.58 5.05
CA ASP A 343 -18.23 -5.01 5.75
C ASP A 343 -18.10 -3.49 5.90
N LEU A 344 -16.91 -2.98 6.30
CA LEU A 344 -16.67 -1.54 6.41
C LEU A 344 -16.73 -0.84 5.06
N VAL A 345 -16.21 -1.46 3.99
CA VAL A 345 -16.31 -0.90 2.63
C VAL A 345 -17.78 -0.79 2.22
N ILE A 346 -18.59 -1.84 2.43
CA ILE A 346 -20.02 -1.84 2.10
C ILE A 346 -20.78 -0.82 2.95
N GLU A 347 -20.47 -0.72 4.25
CA GLU A 347 -21.08 0.27 5.13
C GLU A 347 -20.85 1.69 4.61
N ARG A 348 -19.61 2.04 4.23
CA ARG A 348 -19.29 3.36 3.69
C ARG A 348 -19.94 3.64 2.35
N ILE A 349 -19.98 2.66 1.46
CA ILE A 349 -20.70 2.81 0.19
C ILE A 349 -22.18 3.08 0.44
N ASN A 350 -22.82 2.34 1.33
CA ASN A 350 -24.24 2.50 1.62
C ASN A 350 -24.55 3.82 2.35
N SER A 351 -23.78 4.16 3.40
CA SER A 351 -24.05 5.33 4.24
C SER A 351 -23.72 6.63 3.52
N ASP A 352 -22.57 6.72 2.89
CA ASP A 352 -22.04 7.97 2.38
C ASP A 352 -22.29 8.14 0.89
N LEU A 353 -21.84 7.17 0.08
CA LEU A 353 -21.92 7.29 -1.38
C LEU A 353 -23.35 7.09 -1.91
N ALA A 354 -24.06 6.07 -1.45
CA ALA A 354 -25.43 5.83 -1.93
C ALA A 354 -26.45 6.77 -1.26
N ASN A 355 -26.43 6.87 0.09
CA ASN A 355 -27.45 7.64 0.80
C ASN A 355 -27.20 9.14 0.79
N ILE A 356 -25.98 9.61 1.09
CA ILE A 356 -25.72 11.07 1.16
C ILE A 356 -25.56 11.65 -0.24
N LEU A 357 -24.61 11.14 -1.03
CA LEU A 357 -24.29 11.70 -2.34
C LEU A 357 -25.29 11.25 -3.42
N GLY A 358 -25.42 9.95 -3.64
CA GLY A 358 -26.22 9.40 -4.75
C GLY A 358 -27.71 9.76 -4.64
N ASN A 359 -28.29 9.65 -3.44
CA ASN A 359 -29.68 10.01 -3.20
C ASN A 359 -29.93 11.52 -3.36
N LEU A 360 -29.01 12.38 -2.91
CA LEU A 360 -29.12 13.83 -3.10
C LEU A 360 -29.21 14.18 -4.60
N VAL A 361 -28.26 13.67 -5.40
CA VAL A 361 -28.20 13.94 -6.84
C VAL A 361 -29.47 13.43 -7.53
N SER A 362 -29.83 12.16 -7.30
CA SER A 362 -30.99 11.53 -7.95
C SER A 362 -32.31 12.22 -7.58
N ARG A 363 -32.52 12.57 -6.31
CA ARG A 363 -33.74 13.30 -5.86
C ARG A 363 -33.82 14.69 -6.47
N THR A 364 -32.71 15.41 -6.52
CA THR A 364 -32.68 16.79 -7.07
C THR A 364 -32.96 16.77 -8.56
N ILE A 365 -32.32 15.90 -9.34
CA ILE A 365 -32.59 15.72 -10.77
C ILE A 365 -34.06 15.32 -11.01
N ALA A 366 -34.60 14.38 -10.25
CA ALA A 366 -35.97 13.94 -10.36
C ALA A 366 -36.97 15.08 -10.05
N MET A 367 -36.73 15.92 -9.04
CA MET A 367 -37.56 17.07 -8.73
C MET A 367 -37.48 18.14 -9.80
N SER A 368 -36.30 18.43 -10.35
CA SER A 368 -36.10 19.38 -11.45
C SER A 368 -36.89 18.94 -12.70
N ASN A 369 -36.83 17.67 -13.07
CA ASN A 369 -37.62 17.13 -14.18
C ASN A 369 -39.12 17.18 -13.90
N LYS A 370 -39.53 16.79 -12.69
CA LYS A 370 -40.95 16.73 -12.31
C LYS A 370 -41.62 18.11 -12.32
N TYR A 371 -40.94 19.14 -11.84
CA TYR A 371 -41.57 20.46 -11.62
C TYR A 371 -41.29 21.45 -12.73
N PHE A 372 -40.15 21.36 -13.43
CA PHE A 372 -39.72 22.30 -14.48
C PHE A 372 -39.23 21.60 -15.75
N SER A 373 -39.60 20.33 -15.98
CA SER A 373 -39.16 19.56 -17.16
C SER A 373 -37.64 19.58 -17.36
N GLY A 374 -36.89 19.63 -16.24
CA GLY A 374 -35.42 19.67 -16.23
C GLY A 374 -34.79 21.04 -16.49
N LEU A 375 -35.59 22.07 -16.83
CA LEU A 375 -35.08 23.43 -17.10
C LEU A 375 -34.54 24.05 -15.80
N VAL A 376 -33.30 24.56 -15.86
CA VAL A 376 -32.65 25.27 -14.76
C VAL A 376 -32.94 26.76 -14.86
N THR A 377 -33.63 27.29 -13.86
CA THR A 377 -33.95 28.73 -13.76
C THR A 377 -33.66 29.24 -12.35
N ASN A 378 -33.30 30.51 -12.21
CA ASN A 378 -33.06 31.14 -10.91
C ASN A 378 -33.75 32.47 -10.77
N PRO A 379 -35.02 32.53 -10.37
CA PRO A 379 -35.72 33.78 -10.08
C PRO A 379 -35.16 34.55 -8.87
N ASN A 380 -34.26 33.92 -8.09
CA ASN A 380 -33.59 34.51 -6.91
C ASN A 380 -34.55 35.01 -5.82
N VAL A 381 -35.61 34.24 -5.55
CA VAL A 381 -36.51 34.45 -4.41
C VAL A 381 -35.91 33.78 -3.17
N CYS A 382 -35.08 34.53 -2.45
CA CYS A 382 -34.28 34.01 -1.34
C CYS A 382 -34.95 34.15 0.02
N GLU A 383 -34.64 33.22 0.92
CA GLU A 383 -34.97 33.21 2.35
C GLU A 383 -33.71 32.99 3.20
N ALA A 384 -33.80 33.15 4.51
CA ALA A 384 -32.62 33.01 5.42
C ALA A 384 -31.92 31.64 5.29
N VAL A 385 -32.69 30.58 5.08
CA VAL A 385 -32.15 29.22 4.93
C VAL A 385 -31.24 29.06 3.68
N ASP A 386 -31.48 29.88 2.64
CA ASP A 386 -30.65 29.88 1.43
C ASP A 386 -29.27 30.47 1.72
N GLU A 387 -29.22 31.54 2.51
CA GLU A 387 -27.95 32.19 2.87
C GLU A 387 -27.07 31.27 3.72
N GLU A 388 -27.67 30.45 4.60
CA GLU A 388 -26.94 29.43 5.35
C GLU A 388 -26.32 28.36 4.43
N LEU A 389 -27.05 27.89 3.41
CA LEU A 389 -26.55 26.94 2.44
C LEU A 389 -25.40 27.53 1.60
N LYS A 390 -25.61 28.77 1.08
CA LYS A 390 -24.60 29.50 0.29
C LYS A 390 -23.33 29.73 1.10
N ALA A 391 -23.46 30.18 2.35
CA ALA A 391 -22.32 30.37 3.25
C ALA A 391 -21.56 29.06 3.49
N CYS A 392 -22.28 27.95 3.73
CA CYS A 392 -21.67 26.63 3.90
C CYS A 392 -20.90 26.23 2.64
N ALA A 393 -21.46 26.39 1.44
CA ALA A 393 -20.81 26.02 0.18
C ALA A 393 -19.51 26.81 -0.04
N LEU A 394 -19.51 28.12 0.17
CA LEU A 394 -18.34 28.98 0.01
C LEU A 394 -17.25 28.72 1.06
N GLU A 395 -17.66 28.39 2.30
CA GLU A 395 -16.71 28.04 3.36
C GLU A 395 -16.09 26.67 3.14
N THR A 396 -16.80 25.73 2.51
CA THR A 396 -16.31 24.39 2.23
C THR A 396 -15.06 24.43 1.34
N LYS A 397 -15.05 25.23 0.26
CA LYS A 397 -13.85 25.38 -0.61
C LYS A 397 -12.64 25.78 0.21
N LYS A 398 -12.75 26.81 1.04
CA LYS A 398 -11.64 27.32 1.85
C LYS A 398 -11.10 26.27 2.82
N LYS A 399 -11.98 25.49 3.44
CA LYS A 399 -11.60 24.41 4.34
C LYS A 399 -10.92 23.27 3.61
N VAL A 400 -11.46 22.86 2.46
CA VAL A 400 -10.84 21.85 1.59
C VAL A 400 -9.42 22.27 1.20
N GLU A 401 -9.24 23.52 0.73
CA GLU A 401 -7.93 24.06 0.37
C GLU A 401 -6.95 24.03 1.55
N ALA A 402 -7.38 24.47 2.73
CA ALA A 402 -6.55 24.45 3.93
C ALA A 402 -6.12 23.02 4.33
N LYS A 403 -7.06 22.06 4.30
CA LYS A 403 -6.76 20.66 4.60
C LYS A 403 -5.84 20.01 3.56
N MET A 404 -6.04 20.31 2.29
CA MET A 404 -5.18 19.79 1.22
C MET A 404 -3.75 20.35 1.29
N GLU A 405 -3.56 21.61 1.72
CA GLU A 405 -2.22 22.18 1.93
C GLU A 405 -1.47 21.48 3.08
N GLU A 406 -2.20 21.04 4.10
CA GLU A 406 -1.69 20.24 5.21
C GLU A 406 -1.55 18.74 4.86
N LEU A 407 -1.88 18.31 3.64
CA LEU A 407 -1.94 16.90 3.19
C LEU A 407 -2.96 16.04 3.97
N ARG A 408 -3.95 16.66 4.59
CA ARG A 408 -5.05 16.03 5.34
C ARG A 408 -6.22 15.68 4.42
N VAL A 409 -5.95 14.76 3.50
CA VAL A 409 -6.84 14.44 2.37
C VAL A 409 -8.19 13.89 2.85
N GLY A 410 -8.19 13.01 3.86
CA GLY A 410 -9.44 12.48 4.45
C GLY A 410 -10.30 13.59 5.06
N ASP A 411 -9.67 14.50 5.83
CA ASP A 411 -10.39 15.63 6.44
C ASP A 411 -10.94 16.60 5.37
N ALA A 412 -10.22 16.79 4.27
CA ALA A 412 -10.70 17.60 3.14
C ALA A 412 -11.96 16.98 2.49
N LEU A 413 -11.96 15.66 2.32
CA LEU A 413 -13.10 14.92 1.80
C LEU A 413 -14.31 15.03 2.75
N ASP A 414 -14.10 14.96 4.06
CA ASP A 414 -15.15 15.15 5.08
C ASP A 414 -15.81 16.53 5.01
N GLU A 415 -15.07 17.59 4.69
CA GLU A 415 -15.65 18.93 4.50
C GLU A 415 -16.59 18.95 3.29
N VAL A 416 -16.27 18.26 2.21
CA VAL A 416 -17.19 18.13 1.06
C VAL A 416 -18.47 17.38 1.45
N PHE A 417 -18.32 16.28 2.21
CA PHE A 417 -19.48 15.54 2.70
C PHE A 417 -20.30 16.34 3.73
N THR A 418 -19.71 17.30 4.43
CA THR A 418 -20.42 18.24 5.28
C THR A 418 -21.33 19.15 4.46
N LEU A 419 -20.87 19.66 3.30
CA LEU A 419 -21.72 20.40 2.36
C LEU A 419 -22.84 19.51 1.81
N LEU A 420 -22.56 18.26 1.42
CA LEU A 420 -23.59 17.33 0.93
C LEU A 420 -24.68 17.06 1.98
N ARG A 421 -24.29 16.87 3.26
CA ARG A 421 -25.25 16.71 4.38
C ARG A 421 -26.06 17.98 4.59
N ARG A 422 -25.47 19.17 4.53
CA ARG A 422 -26.17 20.46 4.63
C ARG A 422 -27.17 20.63 3.48
N THR A 423 -26.79 20.23 2.26
CA THR A 423 -27.64 20.28 1.08
C THR A 423 -28.84 19.31 1.21
N ASN A 424 -28.64 18.10 1.73
CA ASN A 424 -29.74 17.18 2.02
C ASN A 424 -30.70 17.78 3.06
N LYS A 425 -30.17 18.37 4.14
CA LYS A 425 -30.98 19.03 5.18
C LYS A 425 -31.79 20.20 4.60
N TYR A 426 -31.23 20.95 3.66
CA TYR A 426 -31.91 22.04 2.99
C TYR A 426 -33.15 21.59 2.21
N ILE A 427 -33.15 20.37 1.62
CA ILE A 427 -34.34 19.79 1.00
C ILE A 427 -35.46 19.62 2.05
N ASP A 428 -35.14 19.14 3.24
CA ASP A 428 -36.13 18.87 4.28
C ASP A 428 -36.65 20.18 4.91
N GLU A 429 -35.82 21.21 5.00
CA GLU A 429 -36.18 22.55 5.51
C GLU A 429 -37.08 23.32 4.52
N THR A 430 -36.80 23.23 3.24
CA THR A 430 -37.53 23.97 2.21
C THR A 430 -38.75 23.25 1.64
N MET A 431 -38.82 21.93 1.85
CA MET A 431 -39.94 21.05 1.44
C MET A 431 -40.43 21.34 -0.01
N PRO A 432 -39.61 21.12 -1.07
CA PRO A 432 -39.97 21.46 -2.46
C PRO A 432 -41.31 20.87 -2.91
N TRP A 433 -41.68 19.70 -2.39
CA TRP A 433 -42.95 19.04 -2.68
C TRP A 433 -44.17 19.76 -2.08
N VAL A 434 -43.97 20.62 -1.11
CA VAL A 434 -45.02 21.49 -0.55
C VAL A 434 -45.13 22.77 -1.40
N LEU A 435 -43.98 23.39 -1.71
CA LEU A 435 -43.92 24.57 -2.59
C LEU A 435 -44.56 24.29 -3.95
N ALA A 436 -44.35 23.11 -4.51
CA ALA A 436 -44.91 22.70 -5.81
C ALA A 436 -46.43 22.60 -5.86
N LYS A 437 -47.14 22.62 -4.74
CA LYS A 437 -48.62 22.59 -4.67
C LYS A 437 -49.24 23.96 -4.74
N ASP A 438 -48.45 25.04 -4.66
CA ASP A 438 -48.89 26.44 -4.62
C ASP A 438 -48.33 27.17 -5.85
N GLU A 439 -49.20 27.51 -6.79
CA GLU A 439 -48.82 28.19 -8.01
C GLU A 439 -48.13 29.54 -7.76
N SER A 440 -48.46 30.21 -6.64
CA SER A 440 -47.82 31.49 -6.28
C SER A 440 -46.38 31.33 -5.78
N LYS A 441 -45.91 30.10 -5.51
CA LYS A 441 -44.58 29.79 -5.00
C LYS A 441 -43.64 29.15 -6.02
N GLN A 442 -44.01 29.18 -7.30
CA GLN A 442 -43.18 28.57 -8.37
C GLN A 442 -41.79 29.20 -8.47
N ASP A 443 -41.67 30.53 -8.36
CA ASP A 443 -40.34 31.19 -8.35
C ASP A 443 -39.50 30.82 -7.13
N ARG A 444 -40.16 30.66 -5.97
CA ARG A 444 -39.47 30.15 -4.78
C ARG A 444 -38.98 28.70 -4.96
N LEU A 445 -39.81 27.85 -5.52
CA LEU A 445 -39.48 26.48 -5.85
C LEU A 445 -38.29 26.40 -6.83
N ALA A 446 -38.33 27.23 -7.90
CA ALA A 446 -37.23 27.29 -8.86
C ALA A 446 -35.91 27.72 -8.20
N THR A 447 -35.95 28.74 -7.32
CA THR A 447 -34.77 29.16 -6.53
C THR A 447 -34.24 28.05 -5.65
N VAL A 448 -35.11 27.30 -4.95
CA VAL A 448 -34.71 26.16 -4.11
C VAL A 448 -34.01 25.07 -4.94
N LEU A 449 -34.58 24.69 -6.09
CA LEU A 449 -33.97 23.70 -6.96
C LEU A 449 -32.66 24.19 -7.56
N TYR A 450 -32.57 25.47 -7.94
CA TYR A 450 -31.31 26.08 -8.38
C TYR A 450 -30.21 25.95 -7.30
N ASN A 451 -30.53 26.31 -6.06
CA ASN A 451 -29.58 26.24 -4.94
C ASN A 451 -29.11 24.82 -4.68
N LEU A 452 -29.99 23.81 -4.83
CA LEU A 452 -29.62 22.41 -4.73
C LEU A 452 -28.68 22.00 -5.87
N LEU A 453 -29.02 22.34 -7.12
CA LEU A 453 -28.20 22.00 -8.29
C LEU A 453 -26.84 22.69 -8.25
N GLU A 454 -26.76 23.95 -7.80
CA GLU A 454 -25.51 24.69 -7.65
C GLU A 454 -24.65 24.09 -6.53
N SER A 455 -25.24 23.68 -5.40
CA SER A 455 -24.51 23.01 -4.33
C SER A 455 -23.97 21.65 -4.78
N ILE A 456 -24.70 20.91 -5.62
CA ILE A 456 -24.24 19.66 -6.25
C ILE A 456 -23.09 19.95 -7.22
N ARG A 457 -23.16 21.02 -8.02
CA ARG A 457 -22.07 21.43 -8.90
C ARG A 457 -20.80 21.74 -8.12
N ILE A 458 -20.90 22.59 -7.08
CA ILE A 458 -19.76 22.92 -6.20
C ILE A 458 -19.17 21.64 -5.57
N SER A 459 -20.04 20.75 -5.07
CA SER A 459 -19.59 19.47 -4.53
C SER A 459 -18.88 18.61 -5.57
N ALA A 460 -19.37 18.58 -6.83
CA ALA A 460 -18.73 17.84 -7.91
C ALA A 460 -17.34 18.41 -8.25
N VAL A 461 -17.19 19.74 -8.31
CA VAL A 461 -15.89 20.39 -8.53
C VAL A 461 -14.90 20.01 -7.43
N LEU A 462 -15.32 20.07 -6.17
CA LEU A 462 -14.46 19.71 -5.04
C LEU A 462 -14.15 18.20 -4.98
N LEU A 463 -15.10 17.35 -5.38
CA LEU A 463 -14.91 15.88 -5.42
C LEU A 463 -14.04 15.42 -6.59
N HIS A 464 -13.86 16.22 -7.63
CA HIS A 464 -13.18 15.81 -8.87
C HIS A 464 -11.74 15.31 -8.63
N SER A 465 -11.06 15.85 -7.63
CA SER A 465 -9.72 15.40 -7.25
C SER A 465 -9.70 14.05 -6.51
N PHE A 466 -10.80 13.69 -5.85
CA PHE A 466 -10.94 12.47 -5.05
C PHE A 466 -11.63 11.34 -5.80
N LEU A 467 -12.75 11.66 -6.45
CA LEU A 467 -13.68 10.75 -7.13
C LEU A 467 -13.92 11.24 -8.58
N PRO A 468 -12.91 11.14 -9.45
CA PRO A 468 -12.95 11.79 -10.77
C PRO A 468 -14.09 11.29 -11.65
N GLU A 469 -14.38 10.00 -11.71
CA GLU A 469 -15.44 9.44 -12.55
C GLU A 469 -16.83 9.85 -12.04
N THR A 470 -17.01 9.92 -10.74
CA THR A 470 -18.26 10.35 -10.10
C THR A 470 -18.52 11.83 -10.37
N ALA A 471 -17.51 12.67 -10.23
CA ALA A 471 -17.62 14.09 -10.51
C ALA A 471 -17.98 14.37 -11.98
N GLU A 472 -17.35 13.68 -12.93
CA GLU A 472 -17.67 13.77 -14.35
C GLU A 472 -19.13 13.37 -14.64
N LYS A 473 -19.62 12.29 -14.00
CA LYS A 473 -21.04 11.91 -14.11
C LYS A 473 -21.96 12.99 -13.53
N MET A 474 -21.59 13.60 -12.40
CA MET A 474 -22.36 14.69 -11.80
C MET A 474 -22.43 15.91 -12.74
N PHE A 475 -21.32 16.31 -13.36
CA PHE A 475 -21.30 17.38 -14.35
C PHE A 475 -22.19 17.05 -15.57
N ALA A 476 -22.09 15.82 -16.06
CA ALA A 476 -22.94 15.35 -17.14
C ALA A 476 -24.44 15.37 -16.78
N TYR A 477 -24.79 14.98 -15.56
CA TYR A 477 -26.19 15.01 -15.10
C TYR A 477 -26.75 16.42 -14.97
N LEU A 478 -25.90 17.37 -14.55
CA LEU A 478 -26.27 18.79 -14.52
C LEU A 478 -26.25 19.45 -15.90
N ASN A 479 -25.59 18.83 -16.90
CA ASN A 479 -25.29 19.38 -18.21
C ASN A 479 -24.55 20.73 -18.13
N THR A 480 -23.66 20.86 -17.13
CA THR A 480 -22.87 22.08 -16.89
C THR A 480 -21.50 21.99 -17.53
N LYS A 481 -20.95 23.15 -17.91
CA LYS A 481 -19.54 23.31 -18.34
C LYS A 481 -18.68 24.04 -17.32
N VAL A 482 -19.28 24.49 -16.23
CA VAL A 482 -18.59 25.23 -15.16
C VAL A 482 -18.04 24.22 -14.14
N THR A 483 -16.81 23.77 -14.40
CA THR A 483 -16.16 22.65 -13.68
C THR A 483 -14.83 23.04 -13.02
N ASP A 484 -14.38 24.28 -13.17
CA ASP A 484 -13.13 24.77 -12.60
C ASP A 484 -13.26 25.12 -11.12
N LEU A 485 -12.13 25.00 -10.38
CA LEU A 485 -12.09 25.23 -8.94
C LEU A 485 -12.40 26.69 -8.56
N ASP A 486 -11.98 27.66 -9.39
CA ASP A 486 -12.19 29.08 -9.13
C ASP A 486 -13.70 29.44 -9.21
N SER A 487 -14.49 28.66 -9.95
CA SER A 487 -15.95 28.82 -9.99
C SER A 487 -16.65 28.57 -8.65
N CYS A 488 -15.94 28.01 -7.66
CA CYS A 488 -16.46 27.81 -6.31
C CYS A 488 -16.19 29.01 -5.38
N ASP A 489 -15.57 30.10 -5.86
CA ASP A 489 -15.34 31.33 -5.07
C ASP A 489 -16.62 32.16 -4.88
N SER A 490 -17.64 31.92 -5.69
CA SER A 490 -18.95 32.53 -5.55
C SER A 490 -20.04 31.50 -5.80
N PHE A 491 -21.20 31.70 -5.18
CA PHE A 491 -22.36 30.86 -5.36
C PHE A 491 -23.24 31.45 -6.50
N GLY A 492 -23.72 30.55 -7.36
CA GLY A 492 -24.62 30.98 -8.45
C GLY A 492 -23.97 30.95 -9.85
N ASN A 493 -22.92 30.13 -10.02
CA ASN A 493 -22.23 29.97 -11.31
C ASN A 493 -22.80 28.85 -12.19
N LEU A 494 -23.74 28.04 -11.69
CA LEU A 494 -24.44 27.08 -12.54
C LEU A 494 -25.25 27.87 -13.61
N GLU A 495 -25.06 27.47 -14.87
CA GLU A 495 -25.75 28.12 -15.98
C GLU A 495 -27.28 27.98 -15.85
N THR A 496 -28.02 29.03 -16.22
CA THR A 496 -29.47 28.99 -16.42
C THR A 496 -29.80 28.70 -17.89
N ASP A 497 -31.06 28.39 -18.16
CA ASP A 497 -31.54 28.03 -19.50
C ASP A 497 -30.90 26.77 -20.11
N ILE A 498 -30.31 25.91 -19.24
CA ILE A 498 -29.89 24.55 -19.56
C ILE A 498 -30.90 23.55 -19.01
N HIS A 499 -30.81 22.29 -19.46
CA HIS A 499 -31.66 21.23 -18.93
C HIS A 499 -30.76 20.18 -18.28
N VAL A 500 -31.08 19.79 -17.05
CA VAL A 500 -30.48 18.58 -16.44
C VAL A 500 -30.92 17.35 -17.23
N VAL A 501 -30.21 16.23 -17.12
CA VAL A 501 -30.57 14.97 -17.79
C VAL A 501 -32.00 14.57 -17.42
N GLU A 502 -32.76 14.01 -18.37
CA GLU A 502 -34.13 13.54 -18.13
C GLU A 502 -34.17 12.42 -17.09
N LYS A 503 -33.20 11.50 -17.16
CA LYS A 503 -33.07 10.39 -16.24
C LYS A 503 -31.59 10.19 -15.87
N CYS A 504 -31.27 10.16 -14.58
CA CYS A 504 -29.95 9.78 -14.11
C CYS A 504 -29.96 8.34 -13.59
N GLU A 505 -28.90 7.60 -13.88
CA GLU A 505 -28.64 6.35 -13.19
C GLU A 505 -28.10 6.64 -11.78
N PRO A 506 -28.34 5.76 -10.80
CA PRO A 506 -27.73 5.92 -9.49
C PRO A 506 -26.20 5.99 -9.60
N LEU A 507 -25.57 7.00 -8.99
CA LEU A 507 -24.10 7.11 -8.95
C LEU A 507 -23.49 5.91 -8.24
N PHE A 508 -24.14 5.47 -7.17
CA PHE A 508 -23.76 4.27 -6.40
C PHE A 508 -25.02 3.48 -6.05
N ALA A 509 -25.00 2.18 -6.34
CA ALA A 509 -26.07 1.28 -5.96
C ALA A 509 -25.92 0.91 -4.47
N ARG A 510 -27.08 0.82 -3.79
CA ARG A 510 -27.09 0.28 -2.41
C ARG A 510 -26.82 -1.22 -2.44
N ILE A 511 -25.94 -1.68 -1.58
CA ILE A 511 -25.53 -3.08 -1.48
C ILE A 511 -26.26 -3.74 -0.31
N ASP A 512 -26.86 -4.91 -0.56
CA ASP A 512 -27.34 -5.78 0.51
C ASP A 512 -26.15 -6.54 1.10
N GLU A 513 -25.68 -6.08 2.26
CA GLU A 513 -24.49 -6.60 2.92
C GLU A 513 -24.59 -8.11 3.21
N LYS A 514 -25.73 -8.58 3.72
CA LYS A 514 -25.91 -10.00 4.06
C LYS A 514 -25.79 -10.88 2.82
N LYS A 515 -26.53 -10.51 1.78
CA LYS A 515 -26.52 -11.24 0.52
C LYS A 515 -25.13 -11.24 -0.11
N PHE A 516 -24.46 -10.09 -0.12
CA PHE A 516 -23.11 -9.97 -0.65
C PHE A 516 -22.12 -10.87 0.10
N MET A 517 -22.13 -10.83 1.44
CA MET A 517 -21.21 -11.63 2.26
C MET A 517 -21.47 -13.14 2.14
N GLU A 518 -22.74 -13.57 2.01
CA GLU A 518 -23.08 -14.96 1.75
C GLU A 518 -22.52 -15.43 0.40
N GLU A 519 -22.73 -14.68 -0.67
CA GLU A 519 -22.23 -15.00 -2.01
C GLU A 519 -20.68 -14.96 -2.07
N PHE A 520 -20.07 -13.97 -1.45
CA PHE A 520 -18.62 -13.81 -1.38
C PHE A 520 -17.94 -14.97 -0.63
N ASN A 521 -18.45 -15.34 0.53
CA ASN A 521 -17.91 -16.44 1.32
C ASN A 521 -18.07 -17.79 0.60
N LYS A 522 -19.21 -18.01 -0.06
CA LYS A 522 -19.44 -19.22 -0.88
C LYS A 522 -18.43 -19.31 -2.02
N LYS A 523 -18.22 -18.24 -2.78
CA LYS A 523 -17.25 -18.19 -3.88
C LYS A 523 -15.82 -18.44 -3.36
N LYS A 524 -15.47 -17.87 -2.20
CA LYS A 524 -14.16 -18.07 -1.56
C LYS A 524 -13.94 -19.52 -1.13
N GLU A 525 -14.97 -20.20 -0.59
CA GLU A 525 -14.91 -21.62 -0.26
C GLU A 525 -14.78 -22.52 -1.50
N GLU A 526 -15.49 -22.18 -2.58
CA GLU A 526 -15.40 -22.89 -3.86
C GLU A 526 -14.01 -22.77 -4.47
N THR A 527 -13.43 -21.54 -4.52
CA THR A 527 -12.06 -21.31 -5.01
C THR A 527 -11.03 -22.04 -4.16
N LYS A 528 -11.21 -22.03 -2.82
CA LYS A 528 -10.31 -22.75 -1.91
C LYS A 528 -10.34 -24.27 -2.14
N LYS A 529 -11.51 -24.82 -2.42
CA LYS A 529 -11.66 -26.24 -2.79
C LYS A 529 -11.08 -26.58 -4.17
N GLU A 530 -11.05 -25.62 -5.09
CA GLU A 530 -10.38 -25.78 -6.40
C GLU A 530 -8.86 -25.71 -6.28
N GLU A 531 -8.33 -24.84 -5.43
CA GLU A 531 -6.90 -24.75 -5.13
C GLU A 531 -6.38 -25.96 -4.33
N GLU A 532 -7.24 -26.62 -3.55
CA GLU A 532 -6.93 -27.85 -2.83
C GLU A 532 -7.04 -29.11 -3.71
N LYS A 533 -7.35 -29.01 -5.01
CA LYS A 533 -7.19 -30.14 -5.95
C LYS A 533 -5.71 -30.47 -6.04
N VAL A 534 -5.34 -31.51 -5.31
CA VAL A 534 -4.00 -32.11 -5.31
C VAL A 534 -3.66 -32.49 -6.77
N GLU A 535 -2.52 -31.99 -7.27
CA GLU A 535 -2.01 -32.43 -8.57
C GLU A 535 -1.93 -33.95 -8.60
N GLU A 536 -2.42 -34.57 -9.66
CA GLU A 536 -2.27 -36.00 -9.87
C GLU A 536 -0.78 -36.33 -9.99
N VAL A 537 -0.28 -37.18 -9.07
CA VAL A 537 1.09 -37.64 -9.10
C VAL A 537 1.21 -38.97 -9.84
N THR A 538 2.29 -39.15 -10.56
CA THR A 538 2.58 -40.41 -11.26
C THR A 538 3.03 -41.49 -10.26
N ILE A 539 2.94 -42.76 -10.67
CA ILE A 539 3.47 -43.87 -9.86
C ILE A 539 4.98 -43.73 -9.65
N ASP A 540 5.69 -43.12 -10.57
CA ASP A 540 7.12 -42.83 -10.46
C ASP A 540 7.42 -41.75 -9.41
N ASP A 541 6.52 -40.78 -9.22
CA ASP A 541 6.63 -39.78 -8.14
C ASP A 541 6.38 -40.42 -6.77
N PHE A 542 5.40 -41.29 -6.67
CA PHE A 542 5.16 -42.06 -5.45
C PHE A 542 6.32 -43.00 -5.12
N ALA A 543 6.92 -43.64 -6.10
CA ALA A 543 8.07 -44.55 -5.95
C ALA A 543 9.34 -43.83 -5.43
N LYS A 544 9.43 -42.49 -5.53
CA LYS A 544 10.52 -41.70 -4.94
C LYS A 544 10.46 -41.68 -3.41
N LEU A 545 9.29 -41.91 -2.82
CA LEU A 545 9.12 -41.96 -1.36
C LEU A 545 9.39 -43.38 -0.84
N GLN A 546 10.07 -43.47 0.30
CA GLN A 546 10.34 -44.74 0.96
C GLN A 546 9.61 -44.81 2.29
N PHE A 547 8.64 -45.70 2.35
CA PHE A 547 7.85 -45.95 3.56
C PHE A 547 8.32 -47.26 4.21
N LYS A 548 8.52 -47.25 5.54
CA LYS A 548 8.88 -48.42 6.33
C LYS A 548 8.02 -48.53 7.58
N VAL A 549 7.80 -49.77 8.00
CA VAL A 549 7.20 -50.07 9.30
C VAL A 549 8.27 -49.92 10.37
N GLY A 550 7.98 -49.26 11.47
CA GLY A 550 8.86 -49.14 12.62
C GLY A 550 8.10 -49.20 13.93
N THR A 551 8.77 -49.57 15.01
CA THR A 551 8.22 -49.58 16.36
C THR A 551 8.79 -48.42 17.18
N ILE A 552 7.91 -47.65 17.82
CA ILE A 552 8.33 -46.59 18.75
C ILE A 552 8.90 -47.23 20.01
N VAL A 553 10.21 -47.14 20.22
CA VAL A 553 10.91 -47.74 21.37
C VAL A 553 11.07 -46.74 22.52
N LYS A 554 11.01 -45.44 22.25
CA LYS A 554 11.07 -44.37 23.24
C LYS A 554 10.28 -43.18 22.72
N CYS A 555 9.57 -42.49 23.61
CA CYS A 555 8.87 -41.26 23.32
C CYS A 555 8.97 -40.28 24.49
N GLU A 556 9.29 -39.02 24.23
CA GLU A 556 9.45 -37.97 25.25
C GLU A 556 8.80 -36.67 24.76
N PRO A 557 8.32 -35.81 25.68
CA PRO A 557 7.88 -34.47 25.32
C PRO A 557 9.02 -33.63 24.73
N HIS A 558 8.75 -32.81 23.75
CA HIS A 558 9.77 -31.93 23.17
C HIS A 558 10.17 -30.83 24.17
N PRO A 559 11.49 -30.59 24.40
CA PRO A 559 11.97 -29.70 25.47
C PRO A 559 11.61 -28.22 25.33
N LYS A 560 11.15 -27.79 24.15
CA LYS A 560 10.85 -26.38 23.83
C LYS A 560 9.50 -26.17 23.09
N ALA A 561 8.62 -27.18 23.05
CA ALA A 561 7.36 -27.08 22.29
C ALA A 561 6.33 -28.08 22.82
N ASP A 562 5.29 -27.60 23.48
CA ASP A 562 4.22 -28.37 24.11
C ASP A 562 3.33 -29.19 23.14
N ARG A 563 3.45 -28.92 21.84
CA ARG A 563 2.68 -29.60 20.79
C ARG A 563 3.46 -30.71 20.09
N LEU A 564 4.73 -30.90 20.44
CA LEU A 564 5.61 -31.84 19.78
C LEU A 564 6.05 -32.97 20.75
N LEU A 565 6.18 -34.17 20.19
CA LEU A 565 6.82 -35.30 20.83
C LEU A 565 8.13 -35.62 20.08
N VAL A 566 9.07 -36.23 20.79
CA VAL A 566 10.34 -36.74 20.24
C VAL A 566 10.31 -38.26 20.39
N GLU A 567 10.20 -38.96 19.27
CA GLU A 567 10.12 -40.41 19.20
C GLU A 567 11.45 -41.00 18.73
N GLN A 568 11.85 -42.14 19.33
CA GLN A 568 12.87 -43.02 18.80
C GLN A 568 12.19 -44.23 18.18
N VAL A 569 12.32 -44.40 16.88
CA VAL A 569 11.63 -45.44 16.10
C VAL A 569 12.64 -46.46 15.60
N ASP A 570 12.49 -47.70 16.03
CA ASP A 570 13.27 -48.83 15.53
C ASP A 570 12.75 -49.27 14.15
N LEU A 571 13.61 -49.19 13.14
CA LEU A 571 13.34 -49.55 11.74
C LEU A 571 14.02 -50.86 11.33
N GLY A 572 14.36 -51.77 12.28
CA GLY A 572 14.91 -53.10 11.97
C GLY A 572 16.35 -53.11 11.52
N GLY A 573 17.20 -52.30 12.11
CA GLY A 573 18.62 -52.19 11.80
C GLY A 573 19.20 -50.84 12.17
N GLU A 574 18.32 -49.89 12.38
CA GLU A 574 18.63 -48.56 12.87
C GLU A 574 17.48 -47.99 13.72
N VAL A 575 17.80 -47.16 14.70
CA VAL A 575 16.83 -46.39 15.47
C VAL A 575 16.92 -44.94 15.02
N ARG A 576 15.80 -44.37 14.58
CA ARG A 576 15.76 -42.97 14.13
C ARG A 576 14.97 -42.09 15.07
N GLN A 577 15.50 -40.90 15.28
CA GLN A 577 14.79 -39.83 15.98
C GLN A 577 13.84 -39.13 15.04
N ILE A 578 12.58 -39.06 15.43
CA ILE A 578 11.54 -38.35 14.70
C ILE A 578 10.87 -37.40 15.66
N VAL A 579 10.48 -36.21 15.14
CA VAL A 579 9.71 -35.22 15.90
C VAL A 579 8.35 -35.07 15.24
N SER A 580 7.30 -35.32 16.01
CA SER A 580 5.92 -35.29 15.50
C SER A 580 5.01 -34.34 16.25
N GLY A 581 4.00 -33.79 15.57
CA GLY A 581 3.03 -32.81 16.07
C GLY A 581 1.84 -33.41 16.80
N ILE A 582 1.98 -34.55 17.46
CA ILE A 582 0.87 -35.37 17.98
C ILE A 582 0.66 -35.26 19.50
N ALA A 583 1.39 -34.41 20.20
CA ALA A 583 1.34 -34.27 21.67
C ALA A 583 -0.04 -33.85 22.24
N LYS A 584 -0.94 -33.30 21.38
CA LYS A 584 -2.31 -32.99 21.80
C LYS A 584 -3.23 -34.21 21.88
N HIS A 585 -2.91 -35.26 21.11
CA HIS A 585 -3.76 -36.43 20.91
C HIS A 585 -3.23 -37.67 21.60
N TYR A 586 -1.89 -37.72 21.87
CA TYR A 586 -1.25 -38.88 22.47
C TYR A 586 -0.29 -38.47 23.61
N LYS A 587 -0.30 -39.27 24.66
CA LYS A 587 0.74 -39.22 25.70
C LYS A 587 1.92 -40.09 25.29
N PRO A 588 3.16 -39.77 25.70
CA PRO A 588 4.35 -40.55 25.36
C PRO A 588 4.23 -42.05 25.68
N GLU A 589 3.61 -42.37 26.80
CA GLU A 589 3.47 -43.75 27.30
C GLU A 589 2.54 -44.60 26.42
N GLU A 590 1.60 -43.97 25.74
CA GLU A 590 0.61 -44.64 24.87
C GLU A 590 1.20 -45.03 23.51
N LEU A 591 2.31 -44.42 23.13
CA LEU A 591 2.98 -44.61 21.84
C LEU A 591 4.11 -45.66 21.91
N ILE A 592 4.71 -45.89 23.07
CA ILE A 592 5.78 -46.87 23.22
C ILE A 592 5.27 -48.26 22.92
N GLY A 593 5.96 -48.99 22.04
CA GLY A 593 5.60 -50.32 21.57
C GLY A 593 4.61 -50.35 20.40
N LYS A 594 4.14 -49.17 19.96
CA LYS A 594 3.23 -49.12 18.78
C LYS A 594 4.02 -49.17 17.49
N GLN A 595 3.49 -49.90 16.51
CA GLN A 595 4.02 -49.88 15.14
C GLN A 595 3.43 -48.71 14.38
N VAL A 596 4.29 -48.01 13.64
CA VAL A 596 3.94 -46.85 12.83
C VAL A 596 4.53 -46.96 11.42
N VAL A 597 3.89 -46.28 10.46
CA VAL A 597 4.46 -46.12 9.11
C VAL A 597 5.28 -44.82 9.07
N VAL A 598 6.52 -44.95 8.64
CA VAL A 598 7.50 -43.85 8.62
C VAL A 598 7.97 -43.59 7.19
N VAL A 599 7.95 -42.31 6.75
CA VAL A 599 8.66 -41.85 5.55
C VAL A 599 10.15 -41.71 5.93
N THR A 600 11.01 -42.54 5.33
CA THR A 600 12.42 -42.69 5.77
C THR A 600 13.45 -41.95 4.94
N ASN A 601 13.09 -41.46 3.76
CA ASN A 601 14.02 -40.77 2.83
C ASN A 601 13.78 -39.26 2.70
N LEU A 602 13.15 -38.65 3.69
CA LEU A 602 13.06 -37.19 3.81
C LEU A 602 14.40 -36.60 4.26
N LYS A 603 14.74 -35.41 3.75
CA LYS A 603 15.89 -34.66 4.27
C LYS A 603 15.68 -34.35 5.75
N PRO A 604 16.71 -34.49 6.60
CA PRO A 604 16.62 -34.12 8.00
C PRO A 604 16.17 -32.67 8.19
N VAL A 605 15.28 -32.45 9.16
CA VAL A 605 14.76 -31.12 9.48
C VAL A 605 14.92 -30.85 10.98
N LYS A 606 15.24 -29.61 11.34
CA LYS A 606 15.37 -29.18 12.73
C LYS A 606 14.09 -28.48 13.20
N LEU A 607 13.34 -29.15 14.07
CA LEU A 607 12.09 -28.62 14.62
C LEU A 607 12.34 -28.08 16.04
N ARG A 608 12.20 -26.77 16.22
CA ARG A 608 12.44 -26.09 17.52
C ARG A 608 13.75 -26.46 18.22
N GLY A 609 14.78 -26.80 17.44
CA GLY A 609 16.11 -27.14 17.93
C GLY A 609 16.41 -28.64 18.06
N VAL A 610 15.44 -29.54 17.83
CA VAL A 610 15.60 -30.99 17.79
C VAL A 610 15.54 -31.50 16.36
N GLU A 611 16.47 -32.35 15.95
CA GLU A 611 16.52 -32.89 14.59
C GLU A 611 15.55 -34.07 14.42
N SER A 612 14.82 -34.07 13.27
CA SER A 612 13.93 -35.15 12.85
C SER A 612 14.47 -35.79 11.57
N TYR A 613 14.64 -37.11 11.58
CA TYR A 613 15.20 -37.89 10.48
C TYR A 613 14.13 -38.71 9.72
N GLY A 614 12.91 -38.27 9.70
CA GLY A 614 11.78 -38.89 9.03
C GLY A 614 10.46 -38.29 9.46
N MET A 615 9.35 -38.87 9.02
CA MET A 615 8.00 -38.43 9.37
C MET A 615 7.11 -39.64 9.64
N ILE A 616 6.44 -39.67 10.78
CA ILE A 616 5.35 -40.63 11.06
C ILE A 616 4.11 -40.17 10.31
N LEU A 617 3.51 -41.09 9.54
CA LEU A 617 2.25 -40.80 8.84
C LEU A 617 1.09 -40.79 9.84
N CYS A 618 0.24 -39.78 9.74
CA CYS A 618 -0.97 -39.63 10.52
C CYS A 618 -2.17 -39.32 9.61
N ALA A 619 -3.32 -39.85 9.95
CA ALA A 619 -4.61 -39.40 9.43
C ALA A 619 -5.21 -38.41 10.43
N ALA A 620 -5.63 -37.24 9.97
CA ALA A 620 -6.19 -36.20 10.83
C ALA A 620 -7.38 -35.52 10.17
N ASP A 621 -8.34 -35.12 10.98
CA ASP A 621 -9.39 -34.17 10.62
C ASP A 621 -9.38 -32.96 11.56
N ASP A 622 -10.40 -32.10 11.50
CA ASP A 622 -10.48 -30.91 12.35
C ASP A 622 -10.64 -31.21 13.85
N LYS A 623 -10.94 -32.45 14.25
CA LYS A 623 -11.27 -32.83 15.62
C LYS A 623 -10.32 -33.86 16.22
N ASP A 624 -9.79 -34.76 15.40
CA ASP A 624 -8.99 -35.90 15.90
C ASP A 624 -7.81 -36.22 14.96
N LEU A 625 -6.82 -36.97 15.52
CA LEU A 625 -5.64 -37.42 14.80
C LEU A 625 -5.30 -38.86 15.20
N SER A 626 -5.04 -39.69 14.21
CA SER A 626 -4.56 -41.06 14.41
C SER A 626 -3.30 -41.32 13.58
N PHE A 627 -2.29 -41.97 14.19
CA PHE A 627 -1.15 -42.43 13.41
C PHE A 627 -1.50 -43.61 12.53
N VAL A 628 -0.89 -43.70 11.34
CA VAL A 628 -1.06 -44.82 10.43
C VAL A 628 -0.24 -46.02 10.91
N THR A 629 -0.90 -47.15 11.06
CA THR A 629 -0.29 -48.41 11.55
C THR A 629 -0.62 -49.58 10.63
N VAL A 630 -0.03 -50.75 10.90
CA VAL A 630 -0.28 -51.99 10.18
C VAL A 630 -1.36 -52.82 10.89
N ALA A 631 -2.27 -53.46 10.15
CA ALA A 631 -3.38 -54.22 10.71
C ALA A 631 -2.94 -55.52 11.45
N LYS A 632 -1.71 -55.98 11.21
CA LYS A 632 -1.06 -57.09 11.91
C LYS A 632 0.38 -56.76 12.12
N GLU A 633 0.99 -57.29 13.15
CA GLU A 633 2.39 -57.11 13.47
C GLU A 633 3.28 -57.51 12.28
N MET A 634 4.20 -56.64 11.93
CA MET A 634 5.14 -56.80 10.82
C MET A 634 6.58 -56.59 11.33
N PRO A 635 7.58 -57.24 10.74
CA PRO A 635 8.97 -56.96 11.10
C PRO A 635 9.31 -55.48 10.85
N ASN A 636 10.07 -54.89 11.79
CA ASN A 636 10.59 -53.52 11.64
C ASN A 636 11.47 -53.43 10.38
N GLY A 637 11.38 -52.31 9.66
CA GLY A 637 12.12 -52.05 8.43
C GLY A 637 11.48 -52.59 7.16
N VAL A 638 10.36 -53.33 7.26
CA VAL A 638 9.60 -53.78 6.08
C VAL A 638 9.09 -52.60 5.31
N THR A 639 9.27 -52.63 3.96
CA THR A 639 8.81 -51.59 3.06
C THR A 639 7.27 -51.64 2.90
N VAL A 640 6.65 -50.51 3.02
CA VAL A 640 5.26 -50.26 2.67
C VAL A 640 5.21 -49.79 1.19
N ARG A 641 4.38 -50.47 0.40
CA ARG A 641 4.28 -50.24 -1.07
C ARG A 641 2.86 -49.93 -1.47
#